data_747617dead101ea74065d173b1ed222c
#
_entry.id   747617dead101ea74065d173b1ed222c
#
_cell.length_a   1.000
_cell.length_b   1.000
_cell.length_c   1.000
_cell.angle_alpha   90.00
_cell.angle_beta   90.00
_cell.angle_gamma   90.00
#
_symmetry.space_group_name_H-M   'P 1'
#
loop_
_entity.id
_entity.type
_entity.pdbx_description
1 polymer ?
#
loop_
_entity_poly.entity_id
_entity_poly.type
_entity_poly.pdbx_seq_one_letter_code
_entity_poly.pdbx_strand_id
1 'polypeptide(L)'
;MDTLQNLRQSLRTLGKAPGFAILVVLTLALGIGANTTVFSIAQAIVMRSMNYPDSDRLMFLSRGYPGFPQGGGNFSYPAYRDILQQNRSFDDIAAFQEFGALALTDGAEPVRVNINYVTPTYLSLLGAQTSAGRLFRKQDDRWDDADPVIILSHGFCQREFANQNMIGRVIHLNQQAFTVIGITAASFRDAPGEIDSDAGEQIDAWIPLGLSNRLTGLISMSNRNGAILWGLGHVKPGLTLQAASADFASIGQRLSKAFPTTDAGFTFVATTLKTRLVGAFYKPLWLLIGASVFVLFICCANVANLLLARMVERERELAVRSALGAGVNRLIRELLTENLLLLGIAGILAALLVTWALKALGSWSRLNLPSVVHLQVDRWMLADCAFVCLIAILLFGVAPAITGASVDLRDAIGQSGRPGVSGRHRRASRALIVSEVSLALVLLVGTGLLLKSFRRMTTIDFGFNTDNLLTLRLDLNSNKYDQEDVRTQFTRNLRETLNGLPGVVSTTIWGPGMPGRETWVVNAVPEGKQPDDPRNVIMSTRHSVNPGALSEMGIPLLRGRDFTAQDDARAPLVAIISQSTAQAFWPGEDPLGKRFLPIGKRDWVSVVGLAADARLRQRLEMSDAAIGIAPGGLGPQLDVYLPYA
;
A
#
# COMPACT_ATOMS: atom_id res chain seq x y z
N MET A 1 27.67 47.92 6.87
CA MET A 1 28.10 48.16 5.45
C MET A 1 28.91 46.99 4.89
N ASP A 2 29.60 46.19 5.68
CA ASP A 2 30.50 45.10 5.23
C ASP A 2 29.83 43.92 4.56
N THR A 3 28.59 43.55 4.92
CA THR A 3 27.89 42.36 4.38
C THR A 3 27.46 42.53 2.92
N LEU A 4 26.98 43.71 2.52
CA LEU A 4 26.59 44.03 1.16
C LEU A 4 27.79 44.13 0.22
N GLN A 5 28.91 44.63 0.71
CA GLN A 5 30.16 44.67 -0.06
C GLN A 5 30.72 43.28 -0.28
N ASN A 6 30.71 42.42 0.73
CA ASN A 6 31.14 41.02 0.61
C ASN A 6 30.26 40.25 -0.39
N LEU A 7 28.94 40.45 -0.36
CA LEU A 7 28.00 39.79 -1.27
C LEU A 7 28.27 40.20 -2.74
N ARG A 8 28.49 41.50 -2.98
CA ARG A 8 28.81 42.03 -4.33
C ARG A 8 30.16 41.54 -4.84
N GLN A 9 31.13 41.40 -3.95
CA GLN A 9 32.45 40.84 -4.25
C GLN A 9 32.36 39.34 -4.58
N SER A 10 31.62 38.55 -3.77
CA SER A 10 31.38 37.12 -4.00
C SER A 10 30.68 36.87 -5.33
N LEU A 11 29.66 37.66 -5.69
CA LEU A 11 28.99 37.58 -6.99
C LEU A 11 29.94 37.84 -8.17
N ARG A 12 30.84 38.86 -8.04
CA ARG A 12 31.83 39.14 -9.06
C ARG A 12 32.88 38.04 -9.21
N THR A 13 33.26 37.43 -8.09
CA THR A 13 34.22 36.32 -8.05
C THR A 13 33.64 35.04 -8.66
N LEU A 14 32.37 34.73 -8.40
CA LEU A 14 31.66 33.62 -9.00
C LEU A 14 31.42 33.84 -10.51
N GLY A 15 31.15 35.09 -10.92
CA GLY A 15 31.00 35.47 -12.34
C GLY A 15 32.28 35.31 -13.17
N LYS A 16 33.47 35.30 -12.54
CA LYS A 16 34.75 35.04 -13.23
C LYS A 16 35.02 33.54 -13.48
N ALA A 17 34.33 32.62 -12.78
CA ALA A 17 34.43 31.18 -12.95
C ALA A 17 33.04 30.52 -13.04
N PRO A 18 32.25 30.80 -14.11
CA PRO A 18 30.85 30.38 -14.18
C PRO A 18 30.72 28.86 -14.26
N GLY A 19 31.61 28.16 -14.93
CA GLY A 19 31.59 26.70 -15.02
C GLY A 19 31.69 26.00 -13.66
N PHE A 20 32.57 26.52 -12.78
CA PHE A 20 32.68 26.02 -11.39
C PHE A 20 31.40 26.28 -10.61
N ALA A 21 30.86 27.50 -10.66
CA ALA A 21 29.66 27.87 -9.90
C ALA A 21 28.46 27.02 -10.35
N ILE A 22 28.27 26.84 -11.67
CA ILE A 22 27.20 25.99 -12.22
C ILE A 22 27.35 24.56 -11.77
N LEU A 23 28.55 23.97 -11.84
CA LEU A 23 28.80 22.59 -11.46
C LEU A 23 28.50 22.38 -9.98
N VAL A 24 28.97 23.26 -9.10
CA VAL A 24 28.71 23.17 -7.64
C VAL A 24 27.21 23.32 -7.35
N VAL A 25 26.54 24.32 -7.94
CA VAL A 25 25.12 24.58 -7.73
C VAL A 25 24.28 23.38 -8.21
N LEU A 26 24.54 22.84 -9.40
CA LEU A 26 23.81 21.70 -9.92
C LEU A 26 24.03 20.44 -9.08
N THR A 27 25.27 20.16 -8.68
CA THR A 27 25.59 18.98 -7.84
C THR A 27 24.87 19.06 -6.50
N LEU A 28 24.93 20.22 -5.83
CA LEU A 28 24.23 20.43 -4.55
C LEU A 28 22.71 20.40 -4.74
N ALA A 29 22.17 21.06 -5.76
CA ALA A 29 20.73 21.10 -6.01
C ALA A 29 20.16 19.70 -6.27
N LEU A 30 20.88 18.85 -7.02
CA LEU A 30 20.47 17.46 -7.24
C LEU A 30 20.56 16.63 -5.96
N GLY A 31 21.65 16.74 -5.20
CA GLY A 31 21.81 15.99 -3.93
C GLY A 31 20.78 16.38 -2.88
N ILE A 32 20.60 17.68 -2.64
CA ILE A 32 19.62 18.22 -1.71
C ILE A 32 18.21 17.90 -2.19
N GLY A 33 17.92 18.12 -3.48
CA GLY A 33 16.61 17.87 -4.06
C GLY A 33 16.20 16.42 -4.00
N ALA A 34 17.08 15.48 -4.33
CA ALA A 34 16.82 14.05 -4.22
C ALA A 34 16.53 13.64 -2.76
N ASN A 35 17.37 14.07 -1.82
CA ASN A 35 17.20 13.77 -0.40
C ASN A 35 15.88 14.34 0.14
N THR A 36 15.58 15.61 -0.12
CA THR A 36 14.35 16.26 0.33
C THR A 36 13.11 15.65 -0.32
N THR A 37 13.17 15.21 -1.59
CA THR A 37 12.05 14.49 -2.23
C THR A 37 11.75 13.18 -1.51
N VAL A 38 12.78 12.36 -1.26
CA VAL A 38 12.64 11.09 -0.55
C VAL A 38 12.13 11.30 0.88
N PHE A 39 12.68 12.28 1.58
CA PHE A 39 12.22 12.63 2.93
C PHE A 39 10.77 13.11 2.95
N SER A 40 10.34 13.93 1.98
CA SER A 40 8.96 14.39 1.86
C SER A 40 7.98 13.24 1.65
N ILE A 41 8.36 12.26 0.82
CA ILE A 41 7.56 11.05 0.62
C ILE A 41 7.51 10.22 1.92
N ALA A 42 8.65 10.01 2.56
CA ALA A 42 8.72 9.27 3.81
C ALA A 42 7.93 9.96 4.94
N GLN A 43 8.00 11.27 5.03
CA GLN A 43 7.23 12.06 5.98
C GLN A 43 5.73 11.94 5.73
N ALA A 44 5.29 12.06 4.47
CA ALA A 44 3.88 11.93 4.10
C ALA A 44 3.30 10.54 4.46
N ILE A 45 4.12 9.49 4.32
CA ILE A 45 3.70 8.10 4.58
C ILE A 45 3.85 7.73 6.06
N VAL A 46 5.00 8.09 6.69
CA VAL A 46 5.38 7.58 8.03
C VAL A 46 5.03 8.55 9.15
N MET A 47 5.31 9.84 8.99
CA MET A 47 5.23 10.80 10.09
C MET A 47 3.90 11.54 10.15
N ARG A 48 3.26 11.77 9.02
CA ARG A 48 2.01 12.53 8.99
C ARG A 48 0.90 11.74 9.69
N SER A 49 0.18 12.38 10.60
CA SER A 49 -1.06 11.83 11.12
C SER A 49 -2.07 11.70 9.98
N MET A 50 -2.82 10.61 9.95
CA MET A 50 -3.90 10.46 9.00
C MET A 50 -4.97 11.53 9.27
N ASN A 51 -5.71 11.92 8.23
CA ASN A 51 -6.75 12.94 8.34
C ASN A 51 -8.02 12.42 9.06
N TYR A 52 -7.84 11.57 10.08
CA TYR A 52 -8.91 11.06 10.94
C TYR A 52 -8.72 11.59 12.35
N PRO A 53 -9.80 11.93 13.06
CA PRO A 53 -9.73 12.32 14.46
C PRO A 53 -9.04 11.24 15.28
N ASP A 54 -8.14 11.65 16.17
CA ASP A 54 -7.40 10.75 17.05
C ASP A 54 -6.84 9.50 16.35
N SER A 55 -6.35 9.67 15.11
CA SER A 55 -5.88 8.56 14.25
C SER A 55 -4.84 7.66 14.91
N ASP A 56 -4.09 8.19 15.88
CA ASP A 56 -3.10 7.43 16.63
C ASP A 56 -3.72 6.41 17.61
N ARG A 57 -5.03 6.58 17.92
CA ARG A 57 -5.81 5.66 18.77
C ARG A 57 -6.70 4.74 17.96
N LEU A 58 -6.72 4.88 16.64
CA LEU A 58 -7.55 4.10 15.75
C LEU A 58 -6.86 2.79 15.37
N MET A 59 -7.51 1.66 15.70
CA MET A 59 -6.99 0.32 15.43
C MET A 59 -7.88 -0.43 14.44
N PHE A 60 -7.23 -1.12 13.53
CA PHE A 60 -7.85 -2.08 12.64
C PHE A 60 -7.93 -3.43 13.35
N LEU A 61 -9.12 -4.02 13.41
CA LEU A 61 -9.41 -5.25 14.10
C LEU A 61 -9.64 -6.37 13.09
N SER A 62 -8.90 -7.45 13.24
CA SER A 62 -8.95 -8.59 12.33
C SER A 62 -8.78 -9.92 13.06
N ARG A 63 -9.05 -11.01 12.36
CA ARG A 63 -8.86 -12.37 12.83
C ARG A 63 -7.65 -12.99 12.16
N GLY A 64 -6.78 -13.66 12.91
CA GLY A 64 -5.71 -14.48 12.36
C GLY A 64 -6.18 -15.93 12.22
N TYR A 65 -5.72 -16.60 11.17
CA TYR A 65 -6.02 -18.02 10.91
C TYR A 65 -4.99 -18.95 11.55
N PRO A 66 -5.33 -20.23 11.77
CA PRO A 66 -4.32 -21.25 12.06
C PRO A 66 -3.24 -21.26 10.99
N GLY A 67 -1.97 -21.13 11.40
CA GLY A 67 -0.85 -20.96 10.47
C GLY A 67 -0.54 -19.51 10.05
N PHE A 68 -1.50 -18.57 10.23
CA PHE A 68 -1.33 -17.14 9.97
C PHE A 68 -1.89 -16.30 11.13
N PRO A 69 -1.27 -16.37 12.32
CA PRO A 69 -1.83 -15.76 13.52
C PRO A 69 -1.75 -14.23 13.54
N GLN A 70 -1.10 -13.61 12.56
CA GLN A 70 -0.80 -12.17 12.55
C GLN A 70 -1.95 -11.28 12.06
N GLY A 71 -3.12 -11.85 11.76
CA GLY A 71 -4.30 -11.12 11.31
C GLY A 71 -4.54 -11.25 9.81
N GLY A 72 -5.45 -10.45 9.27
CA GLY A 72 -5.81 -10.46 7.84
C GLY A 72 -7.08 -11.24 7.50
N GLY A 73 -7.75 -11.81 8.51
CA GLY A 73 -9.03 -12.47 8.35
C GLY A 73 -10.20 -11.66 8.91
N ASN A 74 -11.37 -12.00 8.42
CA ASN A 74 -12.63 -11.36 8.74
C ASN A 74 -13.31 -11.99 9.97
N PHE A 75 -14.22 -11.24 10.60
CA PHE A 75 -15.11 -11.74 11.64
C PHE A 75 -16.45 -12.18 11.07
N SER A 76 -17.10 -13.12 11.75
CA SER A 76 -18.52 -13.33 11.58
C SER A 76 -19.32 -12.31 12.39
N TYR A 77 -20.58 -12.08 12.03
CA TYR A 77 -21.43 -11.19 12.81
C TYR A 77 -21.64 -11.66 14.27
N PRO A 78 -21.88 -12.96 14.56
CA PRO A 78 -21.91 -13.41 15.94
C PRO A 78 -20.62 -13.13 16.72
N ALA A 79 -19.45 -13.29 16.10
CA ALA A 79 -18.17 -12.96 16.72
C ALA A 79 -18.05 -11.45 17.01
N TYR A 80 -18.48 -10.60 16.08
CA TYR A 80 -18.54 -9.14 16.29
C TYR A 80 -19.42 -8.76 17.49
N ARG A 81 -20.59 -9.36 17.63
CA ARG A 81 -21.46 -9.12 18.79
C ARG A 81 -20.81 -9.52 20.12
N ASP A 82 -20.13 -10.68 20.14
CA ASP A 82 -19.40 -11.12 21.32
C ASP A 82 -18.22 -10.18 21.66
N ILE A 83 -17.54 -9.66 20.64
CA ILE A 83 -16.50 -8.63 20.80
C ILE A 83 -17.09 -7.40 21.49
N LEU A 84 -18.21 -6.88 21.01
CA LEU A 84 -18.87 -5.72 21.62
C LEU A 84 -19.24 -5.95 23.10
N GLN A 85 -19.75 -7.13 23.44
CA GLN A 85 -20.14 -7.46 24.81
C GLN A 85 -18.93 -7.61 25.76
N GLN A 86 -17.82 -8.11 25.26
CA GLN A 86 -16.62 -8.37 26.04
C GLN A 86 -15.60 -7.23 26.02
N ASN A 87 -15.80 -6.22 25.18
CA ASN A 87 -14.91 -5.09 25.00
C ASN A 87 -14.74 -4.26 26.27
N ARG A 88 -13.50 -4.00 26.66
CA ARG A 88 -13.14 -3.13 27.78
C ARG A 88 -12.23 -1.99 27.37
N SER A 89 -11.52 -2.14 26.26
CA SER A 89 -10.40 -1.27 25.87
C SER A 89 -10.73 -0.24 24.79
N PHE A 90 -11.87 -0.41 24.12
CA PHE A 90 -12.29 0.51 23.06
C PHE A 90 -13.53 1.29 23.50
N ASP A 91 -13.59 2.59 23.16
CA ASP A 91 -14.76 3.44 23.36
C ASP A 91 -15.89 3.01 22.43
N ASP A 92 -15.53 2.90 21.13
CA ASP A 92 -16.41 2.45 20.07
C ASP A 92 -15.71 1.39 19.20
N ILE A 93 -16.49 0.43 18.73
CA ILE A 93 -16.08 -0.55 17.73
C ILE A 93 -17.10 -0.52 16.60
N ALA A 94 -16.62 -0.27 15.39
CA ALA A 94 -17.39 -0.38 14.17
C ALA A 94 -17.04 -1.66 13.42
N ALA A 95 -18.03 -2.26 12.77
CA ALA A 95 -17.81 -3.31 11.78
C ALA A 95 -18.20 -2.81 10.39
N PHE A 96 -17.54 -3.35 9.40
CA PHE A 96 -17.82 -3.05 8.00
C PHE A 96 -17.52 -4.26 7.14
N GLN A 97 -18.23 -4.34 6.03
CA GLN A 97 -17.99 -5.30 4.95
C GLN A 97 -17.57 -4.50 3.74
N GLU A 98 -16.35 -4.70 3.29
CA GLU A 98 -15.89 -4.17 2.02
C GLU A 98 -16.58 -4.89 0.87
N PHE A 99 -16.76 -4.16 -0.25
CA PHE A 99 -17.26 -4.67 -1.52
C PHE A 99 -18.72 -5.14 -1.57
N GLY A 100 -19.55 -4.17 -1.84
CA GLY A 100 -20.73 -4.39 -2.64
C GLY A 100 -20.64 -3.46 -3.84
N ALA A 101 -20.81 -3.94 -5.04
CA ALA A 101 -21.20 -3.09 -6.15
C ALA A 101 -22.68 -3.30 -6.40
N LEU A 102 -23.43 -2.21 -6.38
CA LEU A 102 -24.83 -2.21 -6.80
C LEU A 102 -24.96 -1.35 -8.05
N ALA A 103 -25.96 -1.63 -8.87
CA ALA A 103 -26.26 -0.83 -10.04
C ALA A 103 -27.28 0.25 -9.69
N LEU A 104 -26.94 1.52 -9.90
CA LEU A 104 -27.91 2.61 -9.91
C LEU A 104 -28.74 2.48 -11.19
N THR A 105 -30.07 2.32 -11.03
CA THR A 105 -30.99 1.99 -12.13
C THR A 105 -31.95 3.11 -12.50
N ASP A 106 -31.78 4.31 -11.95
CA ASP A 106 -32.65 5.46 -12.21
C ASP A 106 -32.34 6.19 -13.53
N GLY A 107 -31.25 5.86 -14.18
CA GLY A 107 -30.82 6.45 -15.45
C GLY A 107 -31.15 5.59 -16.67
N ALA A 108 -30.80 6.09 -17.87
CA ALA A 108 -30.94 5.35 -19.12
C ALA A 108 -30.05 4.10 -19.18
N GLU A 109 -28.86 4.20 -18.57
CA GLU A 109 -27.91 3.10 -18.44
C GLU A 109 -27.61 2.87 -16.96
N PRO A 110 -27.45 1.60 -16.51
CA PRO A 110 -27.08 1.30 -15.15
C PRO A 110 -25.66 1.80 -14.83
N VAL A 111 -25.51 2.50 -13.73
CA VAL A 111 -24.19 2.96 -13.23
C VAL A 111 -23.76 2.12 -12.05
N ARG A 112 -22.53 1.61 -12.09
CA ARG A 112 -21.94 0.87 -10.98
C ARG A 112 -21.65 1.82 -9.80
N VAL A 113 -22.10 1.44 -8.61
CA VAL A 113 -21.91 2.15 -7.35
C VAL A 113 -21.14 1.26 -6.39
N ASN A 114 -19.95 1.66 -6.00
CA ASN A 114 -19.12 0.95 -5.02
C ASN A 114 -19.62 1.26 -3.60
N ILE A 115 -20.00 0.23 -2.86
CA ILE A 115 -20.70 0.36 -1.59
C ILE A 115 -19.93 -0.35 -0.48
N ASN A 116 -19.84 0.31 0.69
CA ASN A 116 -19.50 -0.33 1.95
C ASN A 116 -20.74 -0.49 2.82
N TYR A 117 -20.93 -1.70 3.35
CA TYR A 117 -21.92 -1.97 4.38
C TYR A 117 -21.28 -1.73 5.74
N VAL A 118 -21.86 -0.82 6.53
CA VAL A 118 -21.19 -0.31 7.72
C VAL A 118 -22.15 -0.25 8.92
N THR A 119 -21.61 -0.46 10.11
CA THR A 119 -22.36 -0.15 11.34
C THR A 119 -22.49 1.36 11.52
N PRO A 120 -23.50 1.85 12.26
CA PRO A 120 -23.77 3.28 12.42
C PRO A 120 -22.59 4.10 12.94
N THR A 121 -21.74 3.49 13.75
CA THR A 121 -20.55 4.13 14.36
C THR A 121 -19.38 4.30 13.39
N TYR A 122 -19.37 3.62 12.26
CA TYR A 122 -18.23 3.56 11.33
C TYR A 122 -17.79 4.94 10.82
N LEU A 123 -18.72 5.68 10.20
CA LEU A 123 -18.41 6.99 9.63
C LEU A 123 -18.04 8.01 10.70
N SER A 124 -18.72 7.99 11.86
CA SER A 124 -18.40 8.88 12.97
C SER A 124 -17.03 8.57 13.60
N LEU A 125 -16.65 7.31 13.66
CA LEU A 125 -15.35 6.87 14.17
C LEU A 125 -14.21 7.32 13.27
N LEU A 126 -14.43 7.37 11.95
CA LEU A 126 -13.51 7.98 10.98
C LEU A 126 -13.61 9.51 10.92
N GLY A 127 -14.49 10.14 11.72
CA GLY A 127 -14.66 11.59 11.73
C GLY A 127 -15.30 12.16 10.46
N ALA A 128 -16.08 11.35 9.76
CA ALA A 128 -16.80 11.81 8.59
C ALA A 128 -17.72 12.98 8.96
N GLN A 129 -17.62 14.05 8.21
CA GLN A 129 -18.56 15.17 8.25
C GLN A 129 -19.47 15.10 7.03
N THR A 130 -20.70 15.56 7.18
CA THR A 130 -21.65 15.68 6.07
C THR A 130 -21.61 17.09 5.50
N SER A 131 -21.59 17.21 4.18
CA SER A 131 -21.84 18.48 3.49
C SER A 131 -23.34 18.84 3.47
N ALA A 132 -24.19 17.81 3.52
CA ALA A 132 -25.66 17.93 3.63
C ALA A 132 -26.22 16.69 4.33
N GLY A 133 -27.35 16.86 5.03
CA GLY A 133 -28.04 15.76 5.72
C GLY A 133 -27.36 15.33 7.01
N ARG A 134 -27.37 14.03 7.31
CA ARG A 134 -26.88 13.45 8.55
C ARG A 134 -26.13 12.12 8.33
N LEU A 135 -25.34 11.72 9.31
CA LEU A 135 -24.78 10.37 9.41
C LEU A 135 -25.81 9.35 9.92
N PHE A 136 -25.45 8.07 9.86
CA PHE A 136 -26.27 6.98 10.42
C PHE A 136 -26.46 7.13 11.92
N ARG A 137 -27.62 6.69 12.40
CA ARG A 137 -27.97 6.56 13.81
C ARG A 137 -28.17 5.09 14.12
N LYS A 138 -28.06 4.70 15.40
CA LYS A 138 -28.29 3.30 15.84
C LYS A 138 -29.65 2.76 15.41
N GLN A 139 -30.66 3.60 15.28
CA GLN A 139 -32.00 3.21 14.82
C GLN A 139 -32.07 2.87 13.34
N ASP A 140 -31.16 3.40 12.51
CA ASP A 140 -31.13 3.16 11.06
C ASP A 140 -30.60 1.75 10.73
N ASP A 141 -29.90 1.08 11.69
CA ASP A 141 -29.32 -0.24 11.53
C ASP A 141 -29.85 -1.22 12.59
N ARG A 142 -31.14 -1.47 12.56
CA ARG A 142 -31.73 -2.60 13.28
C ARG A 142 -31.52 -3.83 12.41
N TRP A 143 -30.75 -4.76 12.91
CA TRP A 143 -30.22 -5.87 12.12
C TRP A 143 -31.24 -6.58 11.19
N ASP A 144 -32.43 -6.91 11.69
CA ASP A 144 -33.45 -7.59 10.86
C ASP A 144 -34.44 -6.62 10.20
N ASP A 145 -34.37 -5.33 10.53
CA ASP A 145 -35.29 -4.29 10.10
C ASP A 145 -34.52 -2.96 9.90
N ALA A 146 -33.38 -3.05 9.22
CA ALA A 146 -32.60 -1.88 8.89
C ALA A 146 -33.33 -1.02 7.85
N ASP A 147 -33.39 0.28 8.09
CA ASP A 147 -34.00 1.23 7.17
C ASP A 147 -33.23 1.26 5.84
N PRO A 148 -33.89 1.26 4.69
CA PRO A 148 -33.22 1.38 3.39
C PRO A 148 -32.75 2.81 3.14
N VAL A 149 -31.74 3.23 3.89
CA VAL A 149 -31.12 4.54 3.82
C VAL A 149 -29.70 4.46 3.33
N ILE A 150 -29.23 5.52 2.68
CA ILE A 150 -27.89 5.58 2.08
C ILE A 150 -27.24 6.93 2.32
N ILE A 151 -25.92 6.91 2.52
CA ILE A 151 -25.08 8.10 2.53
C ILE A 151 -24.21 8.07 1.29
N LEU A 152 -24.21 9.13 0.49
CA LEU A 152 -23.43 9.25 -0.73
C LEU A 152 -22.09 9.94 -0.48
N SER A 153 -21.06 9.58 -1.22
CA SER A 153 -19.83 10.36 -1.26
C SER A 153 -20.04 11.65 -2.05
N HIS A 154 -19.32 12.70 -1.66
CA HIS A 154 -19.34 13.96 -2.39
C HIS A 154 -18.97 13.77 -3.87
N GLY A 155 -17.93 12.95 -4.13
CA GLY A 155 -17.45 12.69 -5.49
C GLY A 155 -18.49 11.98 -6.36
N PHE A 156 -19.20 11.00 -5.82
CA PHE A 156 -20.28 10.32 -6.52
C PHE A 156 -21.45 11.27 -6.80
N CYS A 157 -21.85 12.05 -5.81
CA CYS A 157 -22.92 13.04 -5.98
C CYS A 157 -22.58 14.07 -7.07
N GLN A 158 -21.31 14.46 -7.17
CA GLN A 158 -20.85 15.38 -8.21
C GLN A 158 -20.87 14.74 -9.61
N ARG A 159 -20.44 13.49 -9.73
CA ARG A 159 -20.37 12.79 -11.03
C ARG A 159 -21.74 12.46 -11.60
N GLU A 160 -22.63 11.90 -10.76
CA GLU A 160 -23.89 11.34 -11.24
C GLU A 160 -25.07 12.31 -11.12
N PHE A 161 -25.02 13.21 -10.17
CA PHE A 161 -26.16 14.11 -9.88
C PHE A 161 -25.82 15.59 -10.03
N ALA A 162 -24.66 15.94 -10.62
CA ALA A 162 -24.23 17.32 -10.87
C ALA A 162 -24.38 18.24 -9.63
N ASN A 163 -24.07 17.74 -8.44
CA ASN A 163 -24.24 18.43 -7.15
C ASN A 163 -25.67 18.86 -6.80
N GLN A 164 -26.69 18.24 -7.38
CA GLN A 164 -28.06 18.49 -6.96
C GLN A 164 -28.26 18.07 -5.48
N ASN A 165 -29.18 18.73 -4.81
CA ASN A 165 -29.58 18.34 -3.47
C ASN A 165 -30.33 17.01 -3.52
N MET A 166 -29.65 15.94 -3.10
CA MET A 166 -30.19 14.58 -3.09
C MET A 166 -30.83 14.19 -1.75
N ILE A 167 -30.74 15.03 -0.71
CA ILE A 167 -31.27 14.70 0.63
C ILE A 167 -32.78 14.49 0.57
N GLY A 168 -33.24 13.35 1.12
CA GLY A 168 -34.63 12.93 1.13
C GLY A 168 -35.14 12.35 -0.20
N ARG A 169 -34.32 12.37 -1.26
CA ARG A 169 -34.70 11.70 -2.52
C ARG A 169 -34.48 10.20 -2.42
N VAL A 170 -35.28 9.46 -3.15
CA VAL A 170 -35.17 8.03 -3.31
C VAL A 170 -34.36 7.74 -4.58
N ILE A 171 -33.37 6.86 -4.46
CA ILE A 171 -32.63 6.29 -5.59
C ILE A 171 -32.80 4.78 -5.58
N HIS A 172 -32.72 4.17 -6.75
CA HIS A 172 -32.87 2.71 -6.88
C HIS A 172 -31.52 2.05 -7.16
N LEU A 173 -31.08 1.22 -6.23
CA LEU A 173 -29.89 0.39 -6.39
C LEU A 173 -30.32 -1.06 -6.50
N ASN A 174 -29.95 -1.73 -7.59
CA ASN A 174 -30.45 -3.06 -7.93
C ASN A 174 -31.99 -3.17 -7.82
N GLN A 175 -32.71 -2.16 -8.28
CA GLN A 175 -34.19 -2.01 -8.19
C GLN A 175 -34.74 -1.90 -6.76
N GLN A 176 -33.90 -1.81 -5.74
CA GLN A 176 -34.33 -1.51 -4.37
C GLN A 176 -34.25 -0.01 -4.10
N ALA A 177 -35.31 0.52 -3.48
CA ALA A 177 -35.40 1.94 -3.16
C ALA A 177 -34.58 2.28 -1.90
N PHE A 178 -33.72 3.29 -2.00
CA PHE A 178 -32.94 3.83 -0.88
C PHE A 178 -33.19 5.32 -0.72
N THR A 179 -33.44 5.77 0.50
CA THR A 179 -33.57 7.19 0.81
C THR A 179 -32.20 7.79 1.11
N VAL A 180 -31.78 8.79 0.38
CA VAL A 180 -30.53 9.51 0.64
C VAL A 180 -30.68 10.38 1.89
N ILE A 181 -29.92 10.04 2.96
CA ILE A 181 -29.99 10.75 4.24
C ILE A 181 -28.81 11.68 4.49
N GLY A 182 -27.71 11.51 3.74
CA GLY A 182 -26.50 12.29 3.92
C GLY A 182 -25.61 12.28 2.68
N ILE A 183 -24.78 13.32 2.57
CA ILE A 183 -23.70 13.42 1.61
C ILE A 183 -22.44 13.78 2.39
N THR A 184 -21.35 13.02 2.23
CA THR A 184 -20.10 13.32 2.95
C THR A 184 -19.44 14.60 2.46
N ALA A 185 -18.62 15.22 3.30
CA ALA A 185 -17.80 16.35 2.88
C ALA A 185 -16.77 15.95 1.82
N ALA A 186 -16.40 16.87 0.94
CA ALA A 186 -15.43 16.65 -0.13
C ALA A 186 -14.03 16.24 0.39
N SER A 187 -13.71 16.59 1.63
CA SER A 187 -12.45 16.22 2.30
C SER A 187 -12.43 14.80 2.87
N PHE A 188 -13.60 14.18 3.03
CA PHE A 188 -13.67 12.82 3.60
C PHE A 188 -13.15 11.78 2.60
N ARG A 189 -12.35 10.86 3.11
CA ARG A 189 -11.86 9.68 2.37
C ARG A 189 -12.08 8.46 3.26
N ASP A 190 -12.57 7.40 2.66
CA ASP A 190 -12.78 6.12 3.35
C ASP A 190 -11.48 5.31 3.30
N ALA A 191 -10.80 5.18 4.43
CA ALA A 191 -9.50 4.55 4.48
C ALA A 191 -9.51 3.03 4.34
N PRO A 192 -10.41 2.30 5.02
CA PRO A 192 -10.41 0.85 4.94
C PRO A 192 -10.79 0.30 3.57
N GLY A 193 -11.65 1.01 2.81
CA GLY A 193 -12.05 0.60 1.46
C GLY A 193 -10.93 0.63 0.42
N GLU A 194 -9.72 1.08 0.80
CA GLU A 194 -8.56 1.06 -0.09
C GLU A 194 -7.69 -0.18 0.07
N ILE A 195 -7.93 -0.97 1.11
CA ILE A 195 -7.07 -2.11 1.45
C ILE A 195 -7.16 -3.20 0.38
N ASP A 196 -8.35 -3.37 -0.22
CA ASP A 196 -8.64 -4.41 -1.21
C ASP A 196 -9.25 -3.87 -2.52
N SER A 197 -9.47 -2.54 -2.66
CA SER A 197 -9.97 -1.98 -3.91
C SER A 197 -8.93 -2.11 -5.03
N ASP A 198 -9.38 -2.43 -6.23
CA ASP A 198 -8.56 -2.22 -7.41
C ASP A 198 -8.13 -0.76 -7.45
N ALA A 199 -6.85 -0.55 -7.66
CA ALA A 199 -6.19 0.73 -7.65
C ALA A 199 -7.08 1.90 -8.10
N GLY A 200 -7.55 2.68 -7.12
CA GLY A 200 -8.30 3.91 -7.39
C GLY A 200 -9.82 3.81 -7.34
N GLU A 201 -10.42 2.65 -7.08
CA GLU A 201 -11.86 2.57 -6.85
C GLU A 201 -12.21 3.25 -5.52
N GLN A 202 -12.86 4.38 -5.58
CA GLN A 202 -13.37 5.10 -4.41
C GLN A 202 -14.72 4.52 -4.00
N ILE A 203 -15.00 4.51 -2.70
CA ILE A 203 -16.34 4.21 -2.19
C ILE A 203 -17.28 5.33 -2.56
N ASP A 204 -18.35 4.97 -3.24
CA ASP A 204 -19.37 5.88 -3.73
C ASP A 204 -20.47 6.11 -2.70
N ALA A 205 -20.78 5.07 -1.89
CA ALA A 205 -21.84 5.14 -0.90
C ALA A 205 -21.64 4.17 0.27
N TRP A 206 -22.33 4.46 1.36
CA TRP A 206 -22.40 3.62 2.56
C TRP A 206 -23.85 3.26 2.85
N ILE A 207 -24.07 2.01 3.23
CA ILE A 207 -25.39 1.43 3.56
C ILE A 207 -25.30 0.76 4.95
N PRO A 208 -26.37 0.76 5.75
CA PRO A 208 -26.40 0.05 7.02
C PRO A 208 -26.09 -1.44 6.87
N LEU A 209 -25.23 -1.96 7.76
CA LEU A 209 -24.75 -3.34 7.71
C LEU A 209 -25.88 -4.36 7.78
N GLY A 210 -26.96 -4.06 8.50
CA GLY A 210 -28.14 -4.93 8.61
C GLY A 210 -28.84 -5.21 7.27
N LEU A 211 -28.65 -4.35 6.25
CA LEU A 211 -29.18 -4.59 4.90
C LEU A 211 -28.33 -5.57 4.09
N SER A 212 -27.07 -5.84 4.48
CA SER A 212 -26.18 -6.70 3.70
C SER A 212 -26.76 -8.11 3.52
N ASN A 213 -27.36 -8.72 4.56
CA ASN A 213 -27.96 -10.05 4.44
C ASN A 213 -29.10 -10.07 3.40
N ARG A 214 -29.95 -9.05 3.42
CA ARG A 214 -31.08 -8.93 2.49
C ARG A 214 -30.64 -8.67 1.05
N LEU A 215 -29.53 -7.94 0.87
CA LEU A 215 -29.01 -7.55 -0.44
C LEU A 215 -28.06 -8.57 -1.06
N THR A 216 -27.28 -9.26 -0.24
CA THR A 216 -26.20 -10.15 -0.72
C THR A 216 -26.37 -11.60 -0.27
N GLY A 217 -27.18 -11.87 0.76
CA GLY A 217 -27.29 -13.20 1.38
C GLY A 217 -26.03 -13.70 2.08
N LEU A 218 -24.97 -12.87 2.14
CA LEU A 218 -23.64 -13.29 2.62
C LEU A 218 -23.51 -13.25 4.15
N ILE A 219 -24.20 -12.32 4.82
CA ILE A 219 -24.13 -12.18 6.27
C ILE A 219 -25.30 -12.92 6.92
N SER A 220 -25.02 -13.82 7.83
CA SER A 220 -26.02 -14.49 8.66
C SER A 220 -25.79 -14.18 10.13
N MET A 221 -26.87 -13.86 10.84
CA MET A 221 -26.87 -13.60 12.28
C MET A 221 -26.40 -14.77 13.12
N SER A 222 -26.62 -15.99 12.66
CA SER A 222 -26.35 -17.22 13.39
C SER A 222 -25.13 -17.98 12.89
N ASN A 223 -24.64 -17.68 11.68
CA ASN A 223 -23.55 -18.42 11.07
C ASN A 223 -22.17 -17.83 11.47
N ARG A 224 -21.50 -18.47 12.42
CA ARG A 224 -20.13 -18.10 12.81
C ARG A 224 -19.07 -18.39 11.75
N ASN A 225 -19.35 -19.27 10.80
CA ASN A 225 -18.43 -19.58 9.70
C ASN A 225 -18.48 -18.55 8.58
N GLY A 226 -19.55 -17.75 8.51
CA GLY A 226 -19.68 -16.64 7.55
C GLY A 226 -18.89 -15.40 7.97
N ALA A 227 -17.58 -15.48 7.91
CA ALA A 227 -16.69 -14.41 8.34
C ALA A 227 -16.34 -13.50 7.15
N ILE A 228 -16.95 -12.32 7.10
CA ILE A 228 -16.77 -11.32 6.04
C ILE A 228 -16.65 -9.88 6.57
N LEU A 229 -16.66 -9.69 7.91
CA LEU A 229 -16.61 -8.38 8.53
C LEU A 229 -15.20 -8.02 8.98
N TRP A 230 -14.80 -6.80 8.71
CA TRP A 230 -13.66 -6.16 9.34
C TRP A 230 -14.11 -5.29 10.52
N GLY A 231 -13.18 -4.95 11.40
CA GLY A 231 -13.46 -4.07 12.53
C GLY A 231 -12.53 -2.86 12.58
N LEU A 232 -13.08 -1.75 13.08
CA LEU A 232 -12.32 -0.59 13.52
C LEU A 232 -12.65 -0.33 14.97
N GLY A 233 -11.63 -0.03 15.78
CA GLY A 233 -11.80 0.27 17.20
C GLY A 233 -11.06 1.55 17.57
N HIS A 234 -11.71 2.39 18.38
CA HIS A 234 -11.10 3.58 18.95
C HIS A 234 -10.70 3.28 20.41
N VAL A 235 -9.40 3.28 20.70
CA VAL A 235 -8.87 2.94 22.02
C VAL A 235 -9.24 4.00 23.04
N LYS A 236 -9.68 3.59 24.25
CA LYS A 236 -10.04 4.49 25.35
C LYS A 236 -8.91 5.44 25.74
N PRO A 237 -9.21 6.67 26.16
CA PRO A 237 -8.20 7.58 26.71
C PRO A 237 -7.45 6.94 27.89
N GLY A 238 -6.14 7.09 27.88
CA GLY A 238 -5.29 6.58 28.97
C GLY A 238 -4.86 5.11 28.82
N LEU A 239 -5.39 4.37 27.86
CA LEU A 239 -4.89 3.02 27.54
C LEU A 239 -3.83 3.08 26.45
N THR A 240 -2.83 2.21 26.57
CA THR A 240 -1.84 2.01 25.50
C THR A 240 -2.39 1.13 24.40
N LEU A 241 -1.94 1.32 23.15
CA LEU A 241 -2.30 0.47 22.02
C LEU A 241 -1.96 -1.01 22.28
N GLN A 242 -0.86 -1.24 22.99
CA GLN A 242 -0.41 -2.59 23.35
C GLN A 242 -1.38 -3.25 24.33
N ALA A 243 -1.88 -2.52 25.32
CA ALA A 243 -2.87 -3.03 26.28
C ALA A 243 -4.20 -3.36 25.56
N ALA A 244 -4.65 -2.48 24.65
CA ALA A 244 -5.85 -2.72 23.85
C ALA A 244 -5.70 -3.94 22.94
N SER A 245 -4.54 -4.11 22.31
CA SER A 245 -4.24 -5.30 21.49
C SER A 245 -4.24 -6.59 22.32
N ALA A 246 -3.67 -6.56 23.52
CA ALA A 246 -3.65 -7.71 24.44
C ALA A 246 -5.07 -8.08 24.93
N ASP A 247 -5.90 -7.09 25.26
CA ASP A 247 -7.30 -7.33 25.65
C ASP A 247 -8.08 -7.95 24.47
N PHE A 248 -7.93 -7.42 23.27
CA PHE A 248 -8.57 -7.95 22.07
C PHE A 248 -8.14 -9.39 21.77
N ALA A 249 -6.86 -9.70 21.90
CA ALA A 249 -6.34 -11.06 21.78
C ALA A 249 -6.95 -12.00 22.84
N SER A 250 -7.14 -11.50 24.08
CA SER A 250 -7.77 -12.28 25.15
C SER A 250 -9.25 -12.60 24.86
N ILE A 251 -9.98 -11.69 24.20
CA ILE A 251 -11.34 -11.96 23.72
C ILE A 251 -11.29 -13.13 22.73
N GLY A 252 -10.38 -13.10 21.76
CA GLY A 252 -10.20 -14.19 20.81
C GLY A 252 -9.96 -15.54 21.48
N GLN A 253 -9.11 -15.58 22.50
CA GLN A 253 -8.85 -16.81 23.26
C GLN A 253 -10.11 -17.33 23.99
N ARG A 254 -10.93 -16.43 24.55
CA ARG A 254 -12.20 -16.83 25.19
C ARG A 254 -13.20 -17.39 24.17
N LEU A 255 -13.32 -16.73 23.00
CA LEU A 255 -14.22 -17.19 21.94
C LEU A 255 -13.74 -18.52 21.34
N SER A 256 -12.44 -18.70 21.13
CA SER A 256 -11.87 -19.98 20.68
C SER A 256 -12.19 -21.13 21.63
N LYS A 257 -12.23 -20.91 22.95
CA LYS A 257 -12.63 -21.90 23.94
C LYS A 257 -14.14 -22.12 24.00
N ALA A 258 -14.93 -21.05 23.85
CA ALA A 258 -16.40 -21.13 23.92
C ALA A 258 -17.01 -21.78 22.66
N PHE A 259 -16.35 -21.60 21.51
CA PHE A 259 -16.82 -22.07 20.20
C PHE A 259 -15.75 -22.89 19.48
N PRO A 260 -15.38 -24.07 20.00
CA PRO A 260 -14.26 -24.85 19.48
C PRO A 260 -14.47 -25.37 18.05
N THR A 261 -15.72 -25.49 17.60
CA THR A 261 -16.04 -25.95 16.24
C THR A 261 -15.90 -24.87 15.16
N THR A 262 -15.95 -23.57 15.53
CA THR A 262 -15.95 -22.46 14.57
C THR A 262 -14.81 -21.49 14.76
N ASP A 263 -14.35 -21.31 16.00
CA ASP A 263 -13.36 -20.30 16.36
C ASP A 263 -12.04 -20.88 16.91
N ALA A 264 -11.90 -22.22 16.96
CA ALA A 264 -10.69 -22.86 17.46
C ALA A 264 -9.47 -22.57 16.58
N GLY A 265 -8.35 -22.24 17.23
CA GLY A 265 -7.09 -21.94 16.55
C GLY A 265 -7.03 -20.55 15.90
N PHE A 266 -8.11 -19.79 15.92
CA PHE A 266 -8.11 -18.41 15.47
C PHE A 266 -7.57 -17.47 16.56
N THR A 267 -6.85 -16.45 16.14
CA THR A 267 -6.37 -15.37 16.99
C THR A 267 -7.11 -14.08 16.63
N PHE A 268 -7.19 -13.15 17.58
CA PHE A 268 -7.71 -11.82 17.32
C PHE A 268 -6.57 -10.82 17.39
N VAL A 269 -6.45 -10.01 16.35
CA VAL A 269 -5.31 -9.10 16.14
C VAL A 269 -5.82 -7.69 15.96
N ALA A 270 -5.30 -6.77 16.76
CA ALA A 270 -5.54 -5.35 16.62
C ALA A 270 -4.23 -4.66 16.23
N THR A 271 -4.20 -4.03 15.08
CA THR A 271 -3.06 -3.24 14.57
C THR A 271 -3.49 -1.79 14.38
N THR A 272 -2.55 -0.84 14.44
CA THR A 272 -2.94 0.54 14.13
C THR A 272 -3.40 0.63 12.68
N LEU A 273 -4.43 1.44 12.42
CA LEU A 273 -4.91 1.67 11.05
C LEU A 273 -3.77 2.14 10.14
N LYS A 274 -2.88 2.98 10.67
CA LYS A 274 -1.68 3.44 9.97
C LYS A 274 -0.76 2.29 9.54
N THR A 275 -0.47 1.35 10.45
CA THR A 275 0.34 0.17 10.12
C THR A 275 -0.33 -0.69 9.05
N ARG A 276 -1.66 -0.83 9.10
CA ARG A 276 -2.41 -1.57 8.09
C ARG A 276 -2.30 -0.94 6.71
N LEU A 277 -2.46 0.39 6.60
CA LEU A 277 -2.49 1.09 5.32
C LEU A 277 -1.10 1.31 4.71
N VAL A 278 -0.11 1.64 5.54
CA VAL A 278 1.20 2.07 5.03
C VAL A 278 2.37 1.23 5.51
N GLY A 279 2.13 0.19 6.31
CA GLY A 279 3.18 -0.66 6.88
C GLY A 279 4.07 -1.34 5.83
N ALA A 280 3.51 -1.68 4.67
CA ALA A 280 4.25 -2.25 3.53
C ALA A 280 5.37 -1.33 3.03
N PHE A 281 5.17 -0.04 3.15
CA PHE A 281 6.10 0.96 2.62
C PHE A 281 7.27 1.24 3.59
N TYR A 282 7.21 0.82 4.87
CA TYR A 282 8.25 1.18 5.85
C TYR A 282 9.63 0.65 5.46
N LYS A 283 9.76 -0.62 5.12
CA LYS A 283 11.06 -1.21 4.76
C LYS A 283 11.65 -0.61 3.47
N PRO A 284 10.90 -0.50 2.35
CA PRO A 284 11.36 0.19 1.15
C PRO A 284 11.75 1.65 1.39
N LEU A 285 11.00 2.38 2.22
CA LEU A 285 11.29 3.78 2.53
C LEU A 285 12.59 3.96 3.30
N TRP A 286 12.87 3.13 4.31
CA TRP A 286 14.15 3.18 5.03
C TRP A 286 15.34 2.93 4.11
N LEU A 287 15.22 1.98 3.19
CA LEU A 287 16.24 1.71 2.18
C LEU A 287 16.42 2.91 1.24
N LEU A 288 15.33 3.52 0.81
CA LEU A 288 15.37 4.70 -0.05
C LEU A 288 15.98 5.92 0.66
N ILE A 289 15.64 6.14 1.94
CA ILE A 289 16.26 7.17 2.78
C ILE A 289 17.77 6.92 2.89
N GLY A 290 18.20 5.70 3.20
CA GLY A 290 19.62 5.36 3.26
C GLY A 290 20.36 5.64 1.95
N ALA A 291 19.76 5.26 0.82
CA ALA A 291 20.30 5.53 -0.51
C ALA A 291 20.41 7.05 -0.79
N SER A 292 19.37 7.82 -0.45
CA SER A 292 19.38 9.28 -0.67
C SER A 292 20.44 10.00 0.17
N VAL A 293 20.65 9.54 1.41
CA VAL A 293 21.72 10.05 2.28
C VAL A 293 23.10 9.76 1.67
N PHE A 294 23.32 8.56 1.10
CA PHE A 294 24.58 8.23 0.42
C PHE A 294 24.80 9.12 -0.81
N VAL A 295 23.76 9.35 -1.63
CA VAL A 295 23.84 10.28 -2.76
C VAL A 295 24.22 11.68 -2.29
N LEU A 296 23.59 12.16 -1.22
CA LEU A 296 23.91 13.45 -0.63
C LEU A 296 25.38 13.52 -0.18
N PHE A 297 25.90 12.50 0.50
CA PHE A 297 27.31 12.44 0.89
C PHE A 297 28.25 12.46 -0.31
N ILE A 298 27.96 11.74 -1.39
CA ILE A 298 28.74 11.78 -2.64
C ILE A 298 28.72 13.17 -3.23
N CYS A 299 27.55 13.81 -3.37
CA CYS A 299 27.43 15.18 -3.87
C CYS A 299 28.25 16.17 -3.02
N CYS A 300 28.17 16.02 -1.72
CA CYS A 300 28.92 16.85 -0.77
C CYS A 300 30.44 16.62 -0.86
N ALA A 301 30.91 15.38 -0.98
CA ALA A 301 32.32 15.05 -1.15
C ALA A 301 32.87 15.64 -2.46
N ASN A 302 32.11 15.56 -3.54
CA ASN A 302 32.45 16.17 -4.84
C ASN A 302 32.62 17.69 -4.72
N VAL A 303 31.65 18.36 -4.07
CA VAL A 303 31.72 19.81 -3.85
C VAL A 303 32.92 20.17 -2.96
N ALA A 304 33.18 19.39 -1.89
CA ALA A 304 34.35 19.59 -1.05
C ALA A 304 35.66 19.49 -1.83
N ASN A 305 35.80 18.48 -2.69
CA ASN A 305 36.97 18.30 -3.54
C ASN A 305 37.14 19.47 -4.52
N LEU A 306 36.04 19.95 -5.11
CA LEU A 306 36.05 21.12 -6.01
C LEU A 306 36.46 22.42 -5.26
N LEU A 307 35.95 22.61 -4.03
CA LEU A 307 36.32 23.77 -3.20
C LEU A 307 37.79 23.70 -2.78
N LEU A 308 38.28 22.51 -2.37
CA LEU A 308 39.68 22.30 -2.03
C LEU A 308 40.62 22.61 -3.23
N ALA A 309 40.27 22.10 -4.43
CA ALA A 309 41.05 22.38 -5.64
C ALA A 309 41.13 23.89 -5.90
N ARG A 310 40.00 24.60 -5.78
CA ARG A 310 39.93 26.05 -5.98
C ARG A 310 40.73 26.84 -4.93
N MET A 311 40.78 26.33 -3.67
CA MET A 311 41.60 26.95 -2.64
C MET A 311 43.10 26.87 -2.95
N VAL A 312 43.56 25.74 -3.50
CA VAL A 312 44.95 25.58 -3.94
C VAL A 312 45.30 26.61 -5.06
N GLU A 313 44.40 26.83 -6.02
CA GLU A 313 44.58 27.82 -7.06
C GLU A 313 44.69 29.26 -6.51
N ARG A 314 43.95 29.55 -5.42
CA ARG A 314 43.89 30.86 -4.77
C ARG A 314 44.90 31.04 -3.63
N GLU A 315 45.70 30.03 -3.31
CA GLU A 315 46.63 30.07 -2.16
C GLU A 315 47.57 31.27 -2.23
N ARG A 316 48.12 31.60 -3.41
CA ARG A 316 48.98 32.77 -3.61
C ARG A 316 48.24 34.10 -3.41
N GLU A 317 47.00 34.21 -3.88
CA GLU A 317 46.18 35.42 -3.70
C GLU A 317 45.86 35.65 -2.21
N LEU A 318 45.46 34.56 -1.50
CA LEU A 318 45.17 34.63 -0.06
C LEU A 318 46.41 34.95 0.75
N ALA A 319 47.58 34.41 0.40
CA ALA A 319 48.85 34.70 1.05
C ALA A 319 49.26 36.18 0.90
N VAL A 320 49.11 36.75 -0.31
CA VAL A 320 49.37 38.17 -0.55
C VAL A 320 48.42 39.07 0.23
N ARG A 321 47.12 38.73 0.29
CA ARG A 321 46.15 39.51 1.08
C ARG A 321 46.43 39.42 2.60
N SER A 322 46.88 38.26 3.09
CA SER A 322 47.29 38.09 4.48
C SER A 322 48.53 38.88 4.81
N ALA A 323 49.52 38.92 3.90
CA ALA A 323 50.73 39.72 4.05
C ALA A 323 50.46 41.24 4.05
N LEU A 324 49.39 41.68 3.35
CA LEU A 324 48.92 43.07 3.33
C LEU A 324 48.06 43.45 4.57
N GLY A 325 47.93 42.54 5.59
CA GLY A 325 47.26 42.79 6.85
C GLY A 325 45.79 42.40 6.91
N ALA A 326 45.30 41.60 5.96
CA ALA A 326 43.95 41.05 6.06
C ALA A 326 43.86 40.03 7.20
N GLY A 327 43.11 40.32 8.23
CA GLY A 327 42.92 39.40 9.38
C GLY A 327 42.25 38.09 8.94
N VAL A 328 42.66 36.98 9.57
CA VAL A 328 42.15 35.61 9.28
C VAL A 328 40.62 35.56 9.33
N ASN A 329 39.99 36.22 10.29
CA ASN A 329 38.53 36.26 10.45
C ASN A 329 37.83 36.92 9.23
N ARG A 330 38.47 37.86 8.56
CA ARG A 330 37.93 38.51 7.36
C ARG A 330 37.97 37.56 6.15
N LEU A 331 39.05 36.80 6.01
CA LEU A 331 39.21 35.79 4.95
C LEU A 331 38.21 34.65 5.12
N ILE A 332 38.05 34.13 6.37
CA ILE A 332 37.03 33.12 6.67
C ILE A 332 35.63 33.61 6.32
N ARG A 333 35.30 34.85 6.71
CA ARG A 333 33.99 35.44 6.43
C ARG A 333 33.73 35.62 4.92
N GLU A 334 34.75 35.97 4.13
CA GLU A 334 34.64 36.07 2.67
C GLU A 334 34.36 34.69 2.03
N LEU A 335 35.10 33.64 2.42
CA LEU A 335 34.93 32.28 1.96
C LEU A 335 33.56 31.72 2.34
N LEU A 336 33.15 31.95 3.59
CA LEU A 336 31.81 31.50 4.05
C LEU A 336 30.69 32.20 3.28
N THR A 337 30.83 33.50 2.98
CA THR A 337 29.82 34.23 2.21
C THR A 337 29.71 33.71 0.76
N GLU A 338 30.84 33.36 0.12
CA GLU A 338 30.86 32.74 -1.23
C GLU A 338 30.14 31.38 -1.20
N ASN A 339 30.45 30.52 -0.20
CA ASN A 339 29.83 29.20 -0.05
C ASN A 339 28.32 29.30 0.28
N LEU A 340 27.95 30.27 1.13
CA LEU A 340 26.55 30.51 1.52
C LEU A 340 25.70 30.95 0.33
N LEU A 341 26.30 31.73 -0.57
CA LEU A 341 25.63 32.21 -1.80
C LEU A 341 25.41 31.04 -2.78
N LEU A 342 26.43 30.22 -3.01
CA LEU A 342 26.30 29.01 -3.84
C LEU A 342 25.23 28.08 -3.31
N LEU A 343 25.23 27.84 -2.02
CA LEU A 343 24.27 26.94 -1.37
C LEU A 343 22.86 27.51 -1.33
N GLY A 344 22.72 28.84 -1.16
CA GLY A 344 21.42 29.51 -1.25
C GLY A 344 20.78 29.33 -2.64
N ILE A 345 21.58 29.53 -3.70
CA ILE A 345 21.12 29.29 -5.09
C ILE A 345 20.77 27.80 -5.28
N ALA A 346 21.63 26.90 -4.82
CA ALA A 346 21.39 25.46 -4.90
C ALA A 346 20.13 25.03 -4.13
N GLY A 347 19.89 25.60 -2.94
CA GLY A 347 18.70 25.33 -2.11
C GLY A 347 17.41 25.80 -2.79
N ILE A 348 17.41 26.97 -3.41
CA ILE A 348 16.26 27.46 -4.19
C ILE A 348 15.99 26.52 -5.37
N LEU A 349 17.03 26.15 -6.12
CA LEU A 349 16.90 25.24 -7.25
C LEU A 349 16.43 23.85 -6.79
N ALA A 350 16.95 23.34 -5.67
CA ALA A 350 16.50 22.10 -5.06
C ALA A 350 15.02 22.16 -4.69
N ALA A 351 14.56 23.22 -4.04
CA ALA A 351 13.15 23.39 -3.71
C ALA A 351 12.23 23.39 -4.95
N LEU A 352 12.67 24.03 -6.04
CA LEU A 352 11.96 24.00 -7.32
C LEU A 352 11.91 22.59 -7.91
N LEU A 353 13.04 21.86 -7.89
CA LEU A 353 13.10 20.48 -8.36
C LEU A 353 12.21 19.56 -7.54
N VAL A 354 12.18 19.70 -6.21
CA VAL A 354 11.31 18.92 -5.32
C VAL A 354 9.84 19.19 -5.63
N THR A 355 9.45 20.47 -5.77
CA THR A 355 8.07 20.82 -6.09
C THR A 355 7.62 20.23 -7.42
N TRP A 356 8.49 20.25 -8.42
CA TRP A 356 8.25 19.64 -9.73
C TRP A 356 8.16 18.12 -9.63
N ALA A 357 9.09 17.47 -8.93
CA ALA A 357 9.13 16.02 -8.73
C ALA A 357 7.87 15.50 -8.01
N LEU A 358 7.45 16.18 -6.92
CA LEU A 358 6.25 15.79 -6.18
C LEU A 358 4.97 15.94 -7.03
N LYS A 359 4.86 17.01 -7.83
CA LYS A 359 3.75 17.18 -8.77
C LYS A 359 3.74 16.11 -9.86
N ALA A 360 4.90 15.80 -10.44
CA ALA A 360 5.03 14.76 -11.45
C ALA A 360 4.66 13.37 -10.90
N LEU A 361 5.13 13.04 -9.68
CA LEU A 361 4.77 11.81 -8.99
C LEU A 361 3.27 11.76 -8.67
N GLY A 362 2.68 12.84 -8.18
CA GLY A 362 1.25 12.94 -7.86
C GLY A 362 0.33 12.83 -9.08
N SER A 363 0.80 13.23 -10.27
CA SER A 363 0.04 13.08 -11.52
C SER A 363 0.18 11.68 -12.15
N TRP A 364 1.09 10.86 -11.66
CA TRP A 364 1.32 9.52 -12.19
C TRP A 364 0.36 8.52 -11.56
N SER A 365 -0.79 8.31 -12.18
CA SER A 365 -1.89 7.45 -11.71
C SER A 365 -1.52 5.97 -11.48
N ARG A 366 -0.36 5.53 -11.97
CA ARG A 366 0.14 4.16 -11.76
C ARG A 366 0.82 3.93 -10.40
N LEU A 367 1.14 5.00 -9.67
CA LEU A 367 1.58 4.90 -8.28
C LEU A 367 0.32 4.78 -7.41
N ASN A 368 -0.14 3.57 -7.18
CA ASN A 368 -1.25 3.25 -6.28
C ASN A 368 -0.90 3.60 -4.83
N LEU A 369 -0.68 4.89 -4.57
CA LEU A 369 -0.51 5.38 -3.20
C LEU A 369 -1.88 5.41 -2.54
N PRO A 370 -2.00 4.99 -1.28
CA PRO A 370 -3.24 5.14 -0.53
C PRO A 370 -3.74 6.59 -0.61
N SER A 371 -5.03 6.81 -0.78
CA SER A 371 -5.63 8.17 -0.94
C SER A 371 -5.39 9.06 0.28
N VAL A 372 -5.05 8.46 1.41
CA VAL A 372 -4.63 9.16 2.64
C VAL A 372 -3.24 9.80 2.52
N VAL A 373 -2.44 9.43 1.50
CA VAL A 373 -1.09 9.97 1.29
C VAL A 373 -1.16 11.17 0.35
N HIS A 374 -1.12 12.36 0.91
CA HIS A 374 -1.07 13.59 0.12
C HIS A 374 0.35 14.10 0.00
N LEU A 375 0.93 14.02 -1.20
CA LEU A 375 2.22 14.61 -1.53
C LEU A 375 2.02 16.13 -1.75
N GLN A 376 2.28 16.93 -0.73
CA GLN A 376 2.16 18.39 -0.80
C GLN A 376 3.43 19.06 -0.33
N VAL A 377 3.72 20.20 -0.94
CA VAL A 377 4.77 21.10 -0.47
C VAL A 377 4.32 21.73 0.83
N ASP A 378 4.96 21.37 1.93
CA ASP A 378 4.64 21.87 3.25
C ASP A 378 5.86 22.51 3.94
N ARG A 379 5.63 23.11 5.11
CA ARG A 379 6.67 23.76 5.92
C ARG A 379 7.79 22.80 6.33
N TRP A 380 7.48 21.51 6.49
CA TRP A 380 8.44 20.50 6.92
C TRP A 380 9.42 20.15 5.79
N MET A 381 8.95 20.13 4.54
CA MET A 381 9.80 20.00 3.37
C MET A 381 10.81 21.16 3.28
N LEU A 382 10.34 22.39 3.51
CA LEU A 382 11.23 23.57 3.53
C LEU A 382 12.21 23.51 4.70
N ALA A 383 11.77 23.04 5.87
CA ALA A 383 12.63 22.87 7.04
C ALA A 383 13.69 21.78 6.79
N ASP A 384 13.34 20.64 6.16
CA ASP A 384 14.29 19.61 5.78
C ASP A 384 15.31 20.14 4.76
N CYS A 385 14.86 20.81 3.72
CA CYS A 385 15.74 21.43 2.74
C CYS A 385 16.72 22.42 3.39
N ALA A 386 16.23 23.27 4.30
CA ALA A 386 17.06 24.20 5.06
C ALA A 386 18.04 23.47 5.99
N PHE A 387 17.60 22.40 6.65
CA PHE A 387 18.43 21.59 7.53
C PHE A 387 19.56 20.88 6.77
N VAL A 388 19.23 20.26 5.63
CA VAL A 388 20.21 19.62 4.74
C VAL A 388 21.21 20.65 4.20
N CYS A 389 20.74 21.85 3.82
CA CYS A 389 21.61 22.97 3.45
C CYS A 389 22.54 23.37 4.59
N LEU A 390 22.03 23.47 5.82
CA LEU A 390 22.82 23.81 6.99
C LEU A 390 23.92 22.77 7.27
N ILE A 391 23.59 21.48 7.19
CA ILE A 391 24.58 20.39 7.32
C ILE A 391 25.67 20.52 6.23
N ALA A 392 25.27 20.77 4.99
CA ALA A 392 26.20 20.95 3.90
C ALA A 392 27.13 22.15 4.13
N ILE A 393 26.62 23.28 4.68
CA ILE A 393 27.47 24.44 5.09
C ILE A 393 28.48 24.04 6.15
N LEU A 394 28.04 23.35 7.20
CA LEU A 394 28.90 22.98 8.33
C LEU A 394 30.00 22.02 7.89
N LEU A 395 29.68 21.01 7.12
CA LEU A 395 30.64 19.98 6.70
C LEU A 395 31.60 20.48 5.62
N PHE A 396 31.11 21.25 4.66
CA PHE A 396 31.87 21.57 3.43
C PHE A 396 32.17 23.07 3.27
N GLY A 397 31.52 23.94 4.01
CA GLY A 397 31.82 25.37 4.04
C GLY A 397 32.79 25.74 5.14
N VAL A 398 32.52 25.31 6.38
CA VAL A 398 33.28 25.73 7.55
C VAL A 398 34.60 24.98 7.68
N ALA A 399 34.63 23.66 7.50
CA ALA A 399 35.83 22.85 7.67
C ALA A 399 36.98 23.25 6.71
N PRO A 400 36.75 23.43 5.38
CA PRO A 400 37.77 23.95 4.47
C PRO A 400 38.18 25.40 4.78
N ALA A 401 37.22 26.25 5.20
CA ALA A 401 37.52 27.64 5.51
C ALA A 401 38.47 27.78 6.73
N ILE A 402 38.27 26.97 7.76
CA ILE A 402 39.16 26.97 8.93
C ILE A 402 40.53 26.41 8.56
N THR A 403 40.60 25.32 7.78
CA THR A 403 41.88 24.73 7.37
C THR A 403 42.65 25.61 6.39
N GLY A 404 41.96 26.33 5.50
CA GLY A 404 42.56 27.26 4.53
C GLY A 404 43.06 28.56 5.19
N ALA A 405 42.42 29.00 6.27
CA ALA A 405 42.81 30.23 6.98
C ALA A 405 44.01 30.02 7.92
N SER A 406 44.34 28.77 8.28
CA SER A 406 45.46 28.39 9.16
C SER A 406 46.77 28.13 8.38
N VAL A 407 46.91 28.63 7.15
CA VAL A 407 48.15 28.49 6.36
C VAL A 407 49.25 29.32 7.03
N ASP A 408 50.28 28.63 7.55
CA ASP A 408 51.46 29.26 8.16
C ASP A 408 52.22 30.04 7.05
N LEU A 409 52.31 31.37 7.22
CA LEU A 409 52.96 32.30 6.28
C LEU A 409 54.43 31.92 6.04
N ARG A 410 55.06 31.21 6.99
CA ARG A 410 56.44 30.71 6.91
C ARG A 410 56.62 29.61 5.87
N ASP A 411 55.62 28.73 5.75
CA ASP A 411 55.67 27.63 4.75
C ASP A 411 55.36 28.12 3.37
N ALA A 412 54.52 29.16 3.22
CA ALA A 412 54.16 29.71 1.90
C ALA A 412 55.29 30.56 1.27
N ILE A 413 56.16 31.18 2.09
CA ILE A 413 57.26 32.07 1.61
C ILE A 413 58.61 31.33 1.52
N GLY A 414 58.76 30.21 2.30
CA GLY A 414 60.03 29.51 2.42
C GLY A 414 60.33 28.44 1.35
N GLN A 415 59.34 28.03 0.55
CA GLN A 415 59.52 27.00 -0.48
C GLN A 415 59.39 27.57 -1.89
N SER A 416 60.38 28.33 -2.32
CA SER A 416 60.60 28.65 -3.72
C SER A 416 61.02 27.38 -4.49
N GLY A 417 60.06 26.63 -5.06
CA GLY A 417 60.39 25.62 -6.03
C GLY A 417 59.67 24.30 -6.08
N ARG A 418 58.83 23.96 -5.10
CA ARG A 418 58.00 22.73 -5.18
C ARG A 418 56.55 23.03 -4.74
N PRO A 419 55.52 22.66 -5.49
CA PRO A 419 54.14 22.77 -5.04
C PRO A 419 53.89 21.75 -3.93
N GLY A 420 54.18 22.14 -2.66
CA GLY A 420 53.96 21.33 -1.48
C GLY A 420 52.56 21.54 -0.93
N VAL A 421 51.56 20.97 -1.57
CA VAL A 421 50.27 20.76 -0.91
C VAL A 421 50.54 20.05 0.42
N SER A 422 50.21 20.66 1.56
CA SER A 422 50.49 20.13 2.88
C SER A 422 49.96 18.67 2.95
N GLY A 423 50.77 17.75 3.48
CA GLY A 423 50.44 16.31 3.48
C GLY A 423 49.07 16.01 4.12
N ARG A 424 48.53 16.94 4.91
CA ARG A 424 47.21 16.88 5.53
C ARG A 424 46.06 17.07 4.52
N HIS A 425 46.16 18.03 3.60
CA HIS A 425 45.17 18.26 2.53
C HIS A 425 45.13 17.09 1.55
N ARG A 426 46.28 16.53 1.20
CA ARG A 426 46.38 15.37 0.31
C ARG A 426 45.75 14.10 0.94
N ARG A 427 45.90 13.93 2.26
CA ARG A 427 45.26 12.81 3.00
C ARG A 427 43.74 12.99 3.07
N ALA A 428 43.26 14.19 3.38
CA ALA A 428 41.82 14.48 3.44
C ALA A 428 41.14 14.27 2.08
N SER A 429 41.71 14.81 0.99
CA SER A 429 41.19 14.60 -0.37
C SER A 429 41.21 13.12 -0.78
N ARG A 430 42.26 12.36 -0.46
CA ARG A 430 42.30 10.92 -0.72
C ARG A 430 41.24 10.16 0.07
N ALA A 431 41.02 10.50 1.35
CA ALA A 431 39.98 9.88 2.16
C ALA A 431 38.58 10.15 1.62
N LEU A 432 38.31 11.39 1.15
CA LEU A 432 37.05 11.76 0.51
C LEU A 432 36.84 10.96 -0.80
N ILE A 433 37.85 10.86 -1.66
CA ILE A 433 37.76 10.09 -2.92
C ILE A 433 37.50 8.60 -2.62
N VAL A 434 38.23 8.02 -1.64
CA VAL A 434 38.01 6.62 -1.27
C VAL A 434 36.60 6.39 -0.73
N SER A 435 36.10 7.29 0.14
CA SER A 435 34.73 7.20 0.67
C SER A 435 33.69 7.34 -0.43
N GLU A 436 33.90 8.26 -1.37
CA GLU A 436 33.02 8.49 -2.53
C GLU A 436 32.92 7.23 -3.41
N VAL A 437 34.08 6.68 -3.82
CA VAL A 437 34.11 5.46 -4.63
C VAL A 437 33.47 4.29 -3.89
N SER A 438 33.73 4.15 -2.59
CA SER A 438 33.13 3.09 -1.77
C SER A 438 31.61 3.23 -1.69
N LEU A 439 31.08 4.43 -1.43
CA LEU A 439 29.65 4.69 -1.38
C LEU A 439 28.99 4.50 -2.75
N ALA A 440 29.63 4.98 -3.83
CA ALA A 440 29.16 4.77 -5.19
C ALA A 440 29.09 3.28 -5.56
N LEU A 441 30.08 2.49 -5.14
CA LEU A 441 30.08 1.04 -5.35
C LEU A 441 28.94 0.36 -4.58
N VAL A 442 28.72 0.74 -3.32
CA VAL A 442 27.59 0.20 -2.52
C VAL A 442 26.26 0.52 -3.18
N LEU A 443 26.07 1.77 -3.65
CA LEU A 443 24.85 2.17 -4.36
C LEU A 443 24.69 1.41 -5.69
N LEU A 444 25.77 1.20 -6.44
CA LEU A 444 25.75 0.48 -7.71
C LEU A 444 25.33 -0.98 -7.49
N VAL A 445 25.93 -1.65 -6.50
CA VAL A 445 25.59 -3.03 -6.13
C VAL A 445 24.14 -3.10 -5.65
N GLY A 446 23.71 -2.18 -4.76
CA GLY A 446 22.34 -2.09 -4.28
C GLY A 446 21.34 -1.90 -5.43
N THR A 447 21.62 -0.98 -6.34
CA THR A 447 20.78 -0.74 -7.54
C THR A 447 20.75 -1.97 -8.44
N GLY A 448 21.87 -2.65 -8.65
CA GLY A 448 21.94 -3.89 -9.41
C GLY A 448 21.08 -5.02 -8.81
N LEU A 449 21.12 -5.16 -7.48
CA LEU A 449 20.27 -6.13 -6.77
C LEU A 449 18.79 -5.78 -6.86
N LEU A 450 18.43 -4.51 -6.70
CA LEU A 450 17.03 -4.04 -6.86
C LEU A 450 16.54 -4.27 -8.29
N LEU A 451 17.34 -3.94 -9.29
CA LEU A 451 17.00 -4.17 -10.70
C LEU A 451 16.82 -5.67 -11.00
N LYS A 452 17.71 -6.51 -10.45
CA LYS A 452 17.59 -7.97 -10.56
C LYS A 452 16.30 -8.47 -9.88
N SER A 453 16.00 -7.96 -8.70
CA SER A 453 14.76 -8.28 -7.98
C SER A 453 13.52 -7.86 -8.78
N PHE A 454 13.53 -6.63 -9.29
CA PHE A 454 12.45 -6.10 -10.13
C PHE A 454 12.25 -6.93 -11.40
N ARG A 455 13.34 -7.23 -12.12
CA ARG A 455 13.28 -8.12 -13.29
C ARG A 455 12.70 -9.47 -12.93
N ARG A 456 13.13 -10.06 -11.81
CA ARG A 456 12.57 -11.34 -11.35
C ARG A 456 11.08 -11.26 -11.05
N MET A 457 10.60 -10.14 -10.51
CA MET A 457 9.17 -9.91 -10.28
C MET A 457 8.38 -9.75 -11.60
N THR A 458 8.96 -9.08 -12.61
CA THR A 458 8.30 -8.88 -13.92
C THR A 458 8.38 -10.09 -14.85
N THR A 459 9.27 -11.05 -14.56
CA THR A 459 9.45 -12.30 -15.34
C THR A 459 9.00 -13.54 -14.58
N ILE A 460 8.18 -13.37 -13.53
CA ILE A 460 7.60 -14.50 -12.82
C ILE A 460 6.69 -15.25 -13.79
N ASP A 461 6.92 -16.55 -13.90
CA ASP A 461 5.97 -17.46 -14.52
C ASP A 461 4.77 -17.62 -13.58
N PHE A 462 3.62 -17.14 -14.02
CA PHE A 462 2.38 -17.23 -13.27
C PHE A 462 1.76 -18.63 -13.32
N GLY A 463 2.29 -19.54 -14.14
CA GLY A 463 1.70 -20.86 -14.38
C GLY A 463 0.42 -20.80 -15.21
N PHE A 464 0.12 -19.64 -15.82
CA PHE A 464 -0.96 -19.44 -16.76
C PHE A 464 -0.56 -18.42 -17.83
N ASN A 465 -1.23 -18.47 -18.98
CA ASN A 465 -0.92 -17.57 -20.08
C ASN A 465 -1.49 -16.17 -19.85
N THR A 466 -0.62 -15.16 -19.82
CA THR A 466 -1.00 -13.74 -19.65
C THR A 466 -1.06 -12.98 -20.97
N ASP A 467 -0.54 -13.55 -22.06
CA ASP A 467 -0.45 -12.87 -23.34
C ASP A 467 -1.81 -12.84 -24.03
N ASN A 468 -2.18 -11.67 -24.53
CA ASN A 468 -3.46 -11.44 -25.21
C ASN A 468 -4.71 -11.76 -24.36
N LEU A 469 -4.57 -11.73 -23.02
CA LEU A 469 -5.68 -11.95 -22.11
C LEU A 469 -6.39 -10.62 -21.81
N LEU A 470 -7.65 -10.51 -22.28
CA LEU A 470 -8.52 -9.39 -21.90
C LEU A 470 -9.46 -9.83 -20.79
N THR A 471 -9.48 -9.09 -19.69
CA THR A 471 -10.38 -9.35 -18.56
C THR A 471 -11.52 -8.35 -18.53
N LEU A 472 -12.73 -8.85 -18.32
CA LEU A 472 -13.95 -8.06 -18.18
C LEU A 472 -14.60 -8.42 -16.84
N ARG A 473 -15.04 -7.42 -16.08
CA ARG A 473 -15.83 -7.64 -14.86
C ARG A 473 -17.31 -7.47 -15.16
N LEU A 474 -18.10 -8.41 -14.67
CA LEU A 474 -19.54 -8.36 -14.72
C LEU A 474 -20.10 -8.35 -13.31
N ASP A 475 -20.87 -7.35 -12.99
CA ASP A 475 -21.64 -7.28 -11.76
C ASP A 475 -23.12 -7.55 -12.12
N LEU A 476 -23.58 -8.77 -11.85
CA LEU A 476 -24.95 -9.18 -12.17
C LEU A 476 -25.90 -8.66 -11.08
N ASN A 477 -26.97 -8.00 -11.52
CA ASN A 477 -28.00 -7.55 -10.59
C ASN A 477 -28.69 -8.76 -9.94
N SER A 478 -28.66 -8.84 -8.61
CA SER A 478 -29.16 -9.99 -7.83
C SER A 478 -30.61 -10.31 -8.16
N ASN A 479 -31.51 -9.32 -8.20
CA ASN A 479 -32.94 -9.54 -8.39
C ASN A 479 -33.30 -10.26 -9.71
N LYS A 480 -32.53 -10.02 -10.79
CA LYS A 480 -32.74 -10.66 -12.08
C LYS A 480 -32.04 -12.00 -12.21
N TYR A 481 -30.87 -12.12 -11.59
CA TYR A 481 -29.97 -13.26 -11.73
C TYR A 481 -29.84 -14.10 -10.45
N ASP A 482 -30.76 -13.96 -9.49
CA ASP A 482 -30.81 -14.76 -8.26
C ASP A 482 -31.10 -16.23 -8.56
N GLN A 483 -31.92 -16.47 -9.58
CA GLN A 483 -32.20 -17.83 -10.02
C GLN A 483 -31.00 -18.38 -10.80
N GLU A 484 -30.51 -19.53 -10.37
CA GLU A 484 -29.36 -20.21 -10.94
C GLU A 484 -29.51 -20.47 -12.43
N ASP A 485 -30.68 -20.92 -12.85
CA ASP A 485 -30.98 -21.19 -14.25
C ASP A 485 -30.85 -19.92 -15.13
N VAL A 486 -31.33 -18.77 -14.63
CA VAL A 486 -31.25 -17.48 -15.34
C VAL A 486 -29.81 -17.03 -15.46
N ARG A 487 -29.03 -17.16 -14.39
CA ARG A 487 -27.62 -16.81 -14.38
C ARG A 487 -26.81 -17.70 -15.33
N THR A 488 -27.04 -19.01 -15.28
CA THR A 488 -26.38 -19.98 -16.14
C THR A 488 -26.72 -19.74 -17.62
N GLN A 489 -27.98 -19.46 -17.92
CA GLN A 489 -28.38 -19.13 -19.29
C GLN A 489 -27.73 -17.85 -19.81
N PHE A 490 -27.69 -16.80 -18.97
CA PHE A 490 -27.04 -15.53 -19.31
C PHE A 490 -25.56 -15.74 -19.60
N THR A 491 -24.84 -16.44 -18.73
CA THR A 491 -23.40 -16.68 -18.88
C THR A 491 -23.08 -17.50 -20.12
N ARG A 492 -23.93 -18.46 -20.46
CA ARG A 492 -23.82 -19.25 -21.71
C ARG A 492 -23.98 -18.36 -22.93
N ASN A 493 -25.07 -17.58 -22.99
CA ASN A 493 -25.35 -16.69 -24.12
C ASN A 493 -24.23 -15.65 -24.30
N LEU A 494 -23.71 -15.10 -23.18
CA LEU A 494 -22.61 -14.16 -23.22
C LEU A 494 -21.34 -14.79 -23.80
N ARG A 495 -20.97 -16.00 -23.36
CA ARG A 495 -19.82 -16.71 -23.93
C ARG A 495 -19.98 -16.98 -25.42
N GLU A 496 -21.16 -17.43 -25.87
CA GLU A 496 -21.46 -17.66 -27.28
C GLU A 496 -21.31 -16.38 -28.09
N THR A 497 -21.83 -15.26 -27.57
CA THR A 497 -21.74 -13.95 -28.22
C THR A 497 -20.29 -13.48 -28.31
N LEU A 498 -19.53 -13.55 -27.20
CA LEU A 498 -18.13 -13.13 -27.16
C LEU A 498 -17.24 -14.01 -28.04
N ASN A 499 -17.45 -15.32 -28.05
CA ASN A 499 -16.71 -16.25 -28.94
C ASN A 499 -17.00 -16.02 -30.42
N GLY A 500 -18.14 -15.41 -30.76
CA GLY A 500 -18.47 -15.00 -32.13
C GLY A 500 -17.79 -13.72 -32.59
N LEU A 501 -17.13 -12.98 -31.73
CA LEU A 501 -16.46 -11.72 -32.09
C LEU A 501 -15.16 -11.98 -32.87
N PRO A 502 -14.88 -11.21 -33.92
CA PRO A 502 -13.60 -11.29 -34.63
C PRO A 502 -12.41 -11.02 -33.73
N GLY A 503 -11.42 -11.93 -33.74
CA GLY A 503 -10.20 -11.80 -32.94
C GLY A 503 -10.29 -12.43 -31.54
N VAL A 504 -11.44 -12.89 -31.10
CA VAL A 504 -11.61 -13.69 -29.88
C VAL A 504 -11.34 -15.16 -30.19
N VAL A 505 -10.36 -15.74 -29.51
CA VAL A 505 -10.00 -17.17 -29.66
C VAL A 505 -10.91 -18.04 -28.78
N SER A 506 -11.05 -17.65 -27.51
CA SER A 506 -11.91 -18.33 -26.53
C SER A 506 -12.29 -17.38 -25.41
N THR A 507 -13.37 -17.70 -24.69
CA THR A 507 -13.81 -16.96 -23.51
C THR A 507 -14.08 -17.89 -22.35
N THR A 508 -13.56 -17.52 -21.19
CA THR A 508 -13.83 -18.24 -19.95
C THR A 508 -14.52 -17.34 -18.94
N ILE A 509 -15.36 -17.94 -18.10
CA ILE A 509 -15.97 -17.26 -16.96
C ILE A 509 -15.26 -17.75 -15.71
N TRP A 510 -14.76 -16.79 -14.96
CA TRP A 510 -14.11 -17.03 -13.70
C TRP A 510 -14.92 -16.32 -12.60
N GLY A 511 -15.39 -17.08 -11.65
CA GLY A 511 -16.10 -16.54 -10.49
C GLY A 511 -15.16 -15.91 -9.47
N PRO A 512 -15.58 -15.76 -8.23
CA PRO A 512 -14.71 -15.25 -7.18
C PRO A 512 -13.38 -15.99 -7.12
N GLY A 513 -12.29 -15.26 -6.94
CA GLY A 513 -10.94 -15.82 -6.98
C GLY A 513 -10.21 -15.68 -8.32
N MET A 514 -10.68 -14.81 -9.20
CA MET A 514 -9.95 -14.48 -10.43
C MET A 514 -8.56 -13.91 -10.12
N PRO A 515 -7.52 -14.22 -10.93
CA PRO A 515 -6.18 -13.68 -10.75
C PRO A 515 -6.17 -12.16 -10.55
N GLY A 516 -5.53 -11.70 -9.47
CA GLY A 516 -5.40 -10.27 -9.15
C GLY A 516 -6.61 -9.61 -8.50
N ARG A 517 -7.66 -10.36 -8.18
CA ARG A 517 -8.89 -9.87 -7.53
C ARG A 517 -9.22 -10.59 -6.22
N GLU A 518 -10.43 -10.33 -5.69
CA GLU A 518 -10.94 -10.94 -4.46
C GLU A 518 -10.67 -12.45 -4.41
N THR A 519 -10.00 -12.86 -3.37
CA THR A 519 -9.74 -14.27 -3.10
C THR A 519 -10.74 -14.80 -2.08
N TRP A 520 -11.55 -15.77 -2.52
CA TRP A 520 -12.38 -16.50 -1.60
C TRP A 520 -11.59 -17.69 -1.06
N VAL A 521 -11.61 -17.84 0.24
CA VAL A 521 -10.90 -18.91 0.94
C VAL A 521 -11.88 -20.02 1.27
N VAL A 522 -11.47 -21.25 1.02
CA VAL A 522 -12.13 -22.44 1.56
C VAL A 522 -11.23 -23.05 2.62
N ASN A 523 -11.76 -23.17 3.81
CA ASN A 523 -11.16 -23.97 4.88
C ASN A 523 -11.68 -25.40 4.74
N ALA A 524 -10.81 -26.37 4.55
CA ALA A 524 -11.22 -27.74 4.29
C ALA A 524 -10.43 -28.74 5.14
N VAL A 525 -11.07 -29.86 5.45
CA VAL A 525 -10.45 -31.01 6.12
C VAL A 525 -10.40 -32.18 5.14
N PRO A 526 -9.21 -32.70 4.82
CA PRO A 526 -9.06 -33.87 3.97
C PRO A 526 -9.66 -35.13 4.59
N GLU A 527 -10.17 -36.02 3.75
CA GLU A 527 -10.63 -37.35 4.16
C GLU A 527 -9.50 -38.11 4.89
N GLY A 528 -9.89 -38.81 5.96
CA GLY A 528 -8.97 -39.52 6.85
C GLY A 528 -8.47 -38.70 8.03
N LYS A 529 -8.76 -37.38 8.10
CA LYS A 529 -8.48 -36.50 9.23
C LYS A 529 -9.75 -36.17 9.99
N GLN A 530 -9.63 -35.88 11.30
CA GLN A 530 -10.79 -35.53 12.15
C GLN A 530 -11.24 -34.10 11.80
N PRO A 531 -12.51 -33.89 11.42
CA PRO A 531 -13.05 -32.58 11.07
C PRO A 531 -13.08 -31.58 12.23
N ASP A 532 -13.18 -32.07 13.44
CA ASP A 532 -13.30 -31.24 14.66
C ASP A 532 -11.92 -30.82 15.23
N ASP A 533 -10.82 -31.31 14.68
CA ASP A 533 -9.48 -30.87 15.07
C ASP A 533 -9.03 -29.69 14.18
N PRO A 534 -8.89 -28.47 14.75
CA PRO A 534 -8.50 -27.28 14.01
C PRO A 534 -7.13 -27.39 13.32
N ARG A 535 -6.26 -28.29 13.81
CA ARG A 535 -4.93 -28.53 13.22
C ARG A 535 -5.00 -29.23 11.86
N ASN A 536 -6.12 -29.88 11.58
CA ASN A 536 -6.40 -30.58 10.32
C ASN A 536 -7.03 -29.67 9.27
N VAL A 537 -7.38 -28.43 9.64
CA VAL A 537 -7.96 -27.44 8.73
C VAL A 537 -6.89 -26.87 7.85
N ILE A 538 -7.05 -27.03 6.55
CA ILE A 538 -6.15 -26.48 5.55
C ILE A 538 -6.89 -25.37 4.79
N MET A 539 -6.31 -24.19 4.78
CA MET A 539 -6.82 -23.03 4.08
C MET A 539 -6.38 -23.07 2.62
N SER A 540 -7.32 -23.02 1.69
CA SER A 540 -7.06 -23.02 0.25
C SER A 540 -7.83 -21.89 -0.42
N THR A 541 -7.34 -21.41 -1.55
CA THR A 541 -8.05 -20.44 -2.38
C THR A 541 -9.11 -21.14 -3.20
N ARG A 542 -10.32 -20.64 -3.19
CA ARG A 542 -11.44 -21.15 -3.97
C ARG A 542 -11.57 -20.38 -5.28
N HIS A 543 -11.66 -21.10 -6.37
CA HIS A 543 -11.97 -20.58 -7.70
C HIS A 543 -13.23 -21.26 -8.23
N SER A 544 -14.18 -20.48 -8.73
CA SER A 544 -15.35 -21.04 -9.44
C SER A 544 -15.15 -20.83 -10.94
N VAL A 545 -15.10 -21.92 -11.69
CA VAL A 545 -14.69 -21.90 -13.10
C VAL A 545 -15.66 -22.70 -13.97
N ASN A 546 -15.88 -22.29 -15.20
CA ASN A 546 -16.62 -23.09 -16.16
C ASN A 546 -15.77 -24.24 -16.73
N PRO A 547 -16.38 -25.28 -17.29
CA PRO A 547 -15.65 -26.33 -18.02
C PRO A 547 -14.74 -25.74 -19.11
N GLY A 548 -13.49 -26.22 -19.18
CA GLY A 548 -12.49 -25.74 -20.12
C GLY A 548 -11.65 -24.54 -19.64
N ALA A 549 -12.03 -23.89 -18.54
CA ALA A 549 -11.40 -22.67 -18.06
C ALA A 549 -9.89 -22.82 -17.78
N LEU A 550 -9.46 -23.94 -17.21
CA LEU A 550 -8.05 -24.19 -16.93
C LEU A 550 -7.23 -24.26 -18.22
N SER A 551 -7.72 -25.00 -19.22
CA SER A 551 -7.06 -25.12 -20.53
C SER A 551 -7.02 -23.79 -21.28
N GLU A 552 -8.09 -22.98 -21.21
CA GLU A 552 -8.18 -21.64 -21.83
C GLU A 552 -7.19 -20.66 -21.19
N MET A 553 -6.97 -20.77 -19.88
CA MET A 553 -5.95 -20.01 -19.17
C MET A 553 -4.53 -20.58 -19.32
N GLY A 554 -4.37 -21.72 -20.01
CA GLY A 554 -3.07 -22.38 -20.16
C GLY A 554 -2.57 -23.06 -18.89
N ILE A 555 -3.44 -23.38 -17.93
CA ILE A 555 -3.11 -24.14 -16.72
C ILE A 555 -3.21 -25.65 -17.05
N PRO A 556 -2.09 -26.38 -17.05
CA PRO A 556 -2.11 -27.80 -17.43
C PRO A 556 -2.88 -28.65 -16.42
N LEU A 557 -3.78 -29.49 -16.92
CA LEU A 557 -4.34 -30.60 -16.14
C LEU A 557 -3.33 -31.76 -16.18
N LEU A 558 -2.75 -32.09 -15.02
CA LEU A 558 -1.69 -33.09 -14.89
C LEU A 558 -2.27 -34.52 -14.90
N ARG A 559 -3.41 -34.72 -14.23
CA ARG A 559 -4.07 -36.02 -14.07
C ARG A 559 -5.57 -35.85 -13.87
N GLY A 560 -6.33 -36.91 -14.14
CA GLY A 560 -7.78 -36.90 -13.98
C GLY A 560 -8.52 -36.28 -15.16
N ARG A 561 -9.65 -35.65 -14.92
CA ARG A 561 -10.50 -35.02 -15.93
C ARG A 561 -10.84 -33.58 -15.59
N ASP A 562 -11.13 -32.79 -16.60
CA ASP A 562 -11.72 -31.46 -16.45
C ASP A 562 -13.22 -31.55 -16.09
N PHE A 563 -13.81 -30.42 -15.72
CA PHE A 563 -15.24 -30.32 -15.51
C PHE A 563 -16.00 -30.53 -16.82
N THR A 564 -17.20 -31.07 -16.69
CA THR A 564 -18.14 -31.26 -17.77
C THR A 564 -19.44 -30.53 -17.50
N ALA A 565 -20.31 -30.40 -18.48
CA ALA A 565 -21.65 -29.84 -18.28
C ALA A 565 -22.54 -30.65 -17.33
N GLN A 566 -22.12 -31.86 -16.96
CA GLN A 566 -22.84 -32.73 -16.01
C GLN A 566 -22.43 -32.46 -14.57
N ASP A 567 -21.32 -31.73 -14.33
CA ASP A 567 -20.87 -31.36 -13.00
C ASP A 567 -21.60 -30.07 -12.54
N ASP A 568 -22.92 -30.12 -12.50
CA ASP A 568 -23.81 -29.00 -12.11
C ASP A 568 -24.19 -29.08 -10.62
N ALA A 569 -25.01 -28.13 -10.16
CA ALA A 569 -25.44 -28.04 -8.77
C ALA A 569 -26.25 -29.26 -8.26
N ARG A 570 -26.75 -30.11 -9.15
CA ARG A 570 -27.52 -31.32 -8.83
C ARG A 570 -26.66 -32.57 -8.79
N ALA A 571 -25.42 -32.47 -9.33
CA ALA A 571 -24.46 -33.56 -9.33
C ALA A 571 -23.71 -33.67 -7.99
N PRO A 572 -23.07 -34.80 -7.69
CA PRO A 572 -22.12 -34.88 -6.58
C PRO A 572 -21.04 -33.82 -6.69
N LEU A 573 -20.74 -33.15 -5.58
CA LEU A 573 -19.76 -32.09 -5.57
C LEU A 573 -18.36 -32.60 -5.97
N VAL A 574 -17.79 -31.98 -6.98
CA VAL A 574 -16.46 -32.31 -7.49
C VAL A 574 -15.53 -31.10 -7.46
N ALA A 575 -14.23 -31.37 -7.39
CA ALA A 575 -13.19 -30.34 -7.46
C ALA A 575 -12.01 -30.80 -8.31
N ILE A 576 -11.34 -29.82 -8.91
CA ILE A 576 -9.97 -29.94 -9.39
C ILE A 576 -9.09 -29.21 -8.36
N ILE A 577 -7.96 -29.78 -7.97
CA ILE A 577 -7.05 -29.17 -7.01
C ILE A 577 -5.67 -28.95 -7.63
N SER A 578 -4.93 -27.97 -7.14
CA SER A 578 -3.53 -27.76 -7.54
C SER A 578 -2.61 -28.83 -6.96
N GLN A 579 -1.44 -29.02 -7.57
CA GLN A 579 -0.44 -29.98 -7.11
C GLN A 579 -0.02 -29.70 -5.67
N SER A 580 0.15 -28.43 -5.31
CA SER A 580 0.50 -28.01 -3.95
C SER A 580 -0.63 -28.29 -2.96
N THR A 581 -1.90 -28.13 -3.36
CA THR A 581 -3.06 -28.50 -2.54
C THR A 581 -3.09 -30.01 -2.31
N ALA A 582 -2.85 -30.81 -3.32
CA ALA A 582 -2.77 -32.26 -3.19
C ALA A 582 -1.69 -32.69 -2.19
N GLN A 583 -0.50 -32.07 -2.29
CA GLN A 583 0.60 -32.34 -1.36
C GLN A 583 0.29 -31.91 0.08
N ALA A 584 -0.45 -30.82 0.27
CA ALA A 584 -0.85 -30.35 1.59
C ALA A 584 -1.96 -31.25 2.20
N PHE A 585 -2.91 -31.71 1.38
CA PHE A 585 -4.01 -32.55 1.83
C PHE A 585 -3.57 -33.98 2.10
N TRP A 586 -2.85 -34.60 1.17
CA TRP A 586 -2.42 -36.00 1.22
C TRP A 586 -0.97 -36.14 0.76
N PRO A 587 0.02 -35.87 1.64
CA PRO A 587 1.43 -35.92 1.27
C PRO A 587 1.86 -37.28 0.72
N GLY A 588 2.32 -37.32 -0.52
CA GLY A 588 2.83 -38.52 -1.16
C GLY A 588 1.78 -39.52 -1.63
N GLU A 589 0.48 -39.18 -1.54
CA GLU A 589 -0.60 -40.07 -1.96
C GLU A 589 -1.31 -39.53 -3.23
N ASP A 590 -2.00 -40.40 -3.95
CA ASP A 590 -2.82 -40.03 -5.10
C ASP A 590 -4.09 -39.29 -4.62
N PRO A 591 -4.32 -38.04 -5.06
CA PRO A 591 -5.50 -37.27 -4.63
C PRO A 591 -6.77 -37.65 -5.40
N LEU A 592 -6.65 -38.30 -6.57
CA LEU A 592 -7.83 -38.60 -7.40
C LEU A 592 -8.80 -39.57 -6.71
N GLY A 593 -10.07 -39.21 -6.71
CA GLY A 593 -11.13 -39.98 -6.03
C GLY A 593 -11.21 -39.79 -4.53
N LYS A 594 -10.23 -39.13 -3.89
CA LYS A 594 -10.32 -38.73 -2.47
C LYS A 594 -11.24 -37.54 -2.28
N ARG A 595 -11.66 -37.31 -1.05
CA ARG A 595 -12.64 -36.29 -0.69
C ARG A 595 -12.11 -35.35 0.36
N PHE A 596 -12.60 -34.14 0.39
CA PHE A 596 -12.40 -33.21 1.47
C PHE A 596 -13.72 -32.57 1.89
N LEU A 597 -13.82 -32.16 3.15
CA LEU A 597 -15.01 -31.52 3.71
C LEU A 597 -14.72 -30.03 3.93
N PRO A 598 -15.38 -29.12 3.17
CA PRO A 598 -15.33 -27.69 3.46
C PRO A 598 -15.99 -27.40 4.83
N ILE A 599 -15.32 -26.59 5.66
CA ILE A 599 -15.86 -26.25 6.98
C ILE A 599 -17.19 -25.50 6.84
N GLY A 600 -18.17 -25.89 7.65
CA GLY A 600 -19.52 -25.33 7.61
C GLY A 600 -20.41 -25.92 6.52
N LYS A 601 -19.92 -26.88 5.73
CA LYS A 601 -20.71 -27.67 4.78
C LYS A 601 -20.91 -29.09 5.34
N ARG A 602 -21.94 -29.78 4.83
CA ARG A 602 -22.23 -31.19 5.20
C ARG A 602 -21.76 -32.16 4.11
N ASP A 603 -21.57 -31.67 2.93
CA ASP A 603 -21.31 -32.49 1.74
C ASP A 603 -19.81 -32.56 1.45
N TRP A 604 -19.34 -33.77 1.22
CA TRP A 604 -17.98 -34.06 0.80
C TRP A 604 -17.78 -33.71 -0.66
N VAL A 605 -16.64 -33.10 -0.96
CA VAL A 605 -16.24 -32.75 -2.33
C VAL A 605 -15.21 -33.76 -2.82
N SER A 606 -15.45 -34.40 -3.95
CA SER A 606 -14.59 -35.42 -4.55
C SER A 606 -13.58 -34.80 -5.52
N VAL A 607 -12.32 -35.19 -5.42
CA VAL A 607 -11.27 -34.73 -6.34
C VAL A 607 -11.32 -35.52 -7.65
N VAL A 608 -11.62 -34.82 -8.77
CA VAL A 608 -11.71 -35.43 -10.10
C VAL A 608 -10.54 -35.08 -11.01
N GLY A 609 -9.78 -34.05 -10.67
CA GLY A 609 -8.63 -33.61 -11.46
C GLY A 609 -7.51 -33.00 -10.60
N LEU A 610 -6.30 -33.11 -11.11
CA LEU A 610 -5.09 -32.52 -10.55
C LEU A 610 -4.52 -31.52 -11.58
N ALA A 611 -4.48 -30.24 -11.24
CA ALA A 611 -3.92 -29.18 -12.06
C ALA A 611 -2.49 -28.82 -11.62
N ALA A 612 -1.71 -28.26 -12.54
CA ALA A 612 -0.45 -27.61 -12.19
C ALA A 612 -0.68 -26.43 -11.26
N ASP A 613 0.33 -26.05 -10.50
CA ASP A 613 0.27 -24.87 -9.66
C ASP A 613 0.27 -23.60 -10.52
N ALA A 614 -0.67 -22.69 -10.24
CA ALA A 614 -0.74 -21.38 -10.85
C ALA A 614 -0.70 -20.29 -9.76
N ARG A 615 0.00 -19.19 -10.04
CA ARG A 615 0.11 -18.07 -9.11
C ARG A 615 -1.02 -17.08 -9.34
N LEU A 616 -2.20 -17.44 -8.89
CA LEU A 616 -3.41 -16.64 -9.09
C LEU A 616 -3.57 -15.52 -8.04
N ARG A 617 -2.81 -15.57 -6.93
CA ARG A 617 -2.94 -14.73 -5.74
C ARG A 617 -1.76 -13.77 -5.58
N GLN A 618 -1.60 -12.81 -6.48
CA GLN A 618 -0.43 -11.90 -6.42
C GLN A 618 -0.56 -10.77 -5.39
N ARG A 619 -1.77 -10.37 -5.02
CA ARG A 619 -2.02 -9.17 -4.22
C ARG A 619 -1.90 -9.37 -2.70
N LEU A 620 -2.22 -10.55 -2.20
CA LEU A 620 -2.10 -10.86 -0.77
C LEU A 620 -0.65 -10.94 -0.30
N GLU A 621 0.31 -11.29 -1.16
CA GLU A 621 1.72 -11.36 -0.80
C GLU A 621 2.32 -9.99 -0.49
N MET A 622 1.88 -8.90 -1.14
CA MET A 622 2.32 -7.54 -0.81
C MET A 622 1.69 -7.03 0.49
N SER A 623 0.40 -7.34 0.75
CA SER A 623 -0.26 -7.01 2.02
C SER A 623 0.25 -7.87 3.17
N ASP A 624 0.56 -9.13 2.92
CA ASP A 624 1.11 -10.08 3.87
C ASP A 624 2.54 -9.71 4.28
N ALA A 625 3.36 -9.25 3.34
CA ALA A 625 4.68 -8.67 3.63
C ALA A 625 4.57 -7.38 4.46
N ALA A 626 3.50 -6.61 4.29
CA ALA A 626 3.21 -5.39 5.04
C ALA A 626 2.85 -5.66 6.50
N ILE A 627 2.18 -6.78 6.76
CA ILE A 627 1.73 -7.16 8.11
C ILE A 627 2.83 -7.92 8.86
N GLY A 628 4.04 -8.06 8.29
CA GLY A 628 5.15 -8.81 8.92
C GLY A 628 5.03 -10.33 8.75
N ILE A 629 4.17 -10.80 7.87
CA ILE A 629 4.20 -12.17 7.38
C ILE A 629 5.51 -12.33 6.60
N ALA A 630 6.32 -13.29 6.98
CA ALA A 630 7.70 -13.44 6.53
C ALA A 630 7.85 -13.25 5.02
N PRO A 631 8.90 -12.54 4.53
CA PRO A 631 9.22 -12.43 3.11
C PRO A 631 9.82 -13.75 2.59
N GLY A 632 9.08 -14.81 2.75
CA GLY A 632 9.38 -16.18 2.34
C GLY A 632 8.13 -16.85 1.80
N GLY A 633 7.02 -16.14 1.79
CA GLY A 633 5.72 -16.65 1.39
C GLY A 633 5.48 -16.79 -0.11
N LEU A 634 6.52 -17.07 -0.90
CA LEU A 634 6.36 -17.78 -2.16
C LEU A 634 6.15 -19.29 -1.89
N GLY A 635 5.48 -19.61 -0.78
CA GLY A 635 4.96 -20.95 -0.58
C GLY A 635 3.98 -21.28 -1.71
N PRO A 636 3.85 -22.55 -2.05
CA PRO A 636 2.93 -23.01 -3.07
C PRO A 636 1.51 -22.53 -2.71
N GLN A 637 0.82 -21.92 -3.65
CA GLN A 637 -0.58 -21.54 -3.48
C GLN A 637 -1.43 -22.82 -3.47
N LEU A 638 -2.32 -22.89 -2.49
CA LEU A 638 -3.23 -24.01 -2.37
C LEU A 638 -4.55 -23.63 -3.06
N ASP A 639 -4.72 -24.07 -4.29
CA ASP A 639 -5.89 -23.73 -5.10
C ASP A 639 -6.87 -24.89 -5.21
N VAL A 640 -8.15 -24.58 -5.06
CA VAL A 640 -9.28 -25.50 -5.24
C VAL A 640 -10.21 -24.88 -6.28
N TYR A 641 -10.36 -25.55 -7.40
CA TYR A 641 -11.29 -25.18 -8.46
C TYR A 641 -12.59 -25.93 -8.26
N LEU A 642 -13.69 -25.24 -8.33
CA LEU A 642 -15.05 -25.80 -8.27
C LEU A 642 -15.80 -25.43 -9.56
N PRO A 643 -16.72 -26.26 -10.04
CA PRO A 643 -17.52 -25.91 -11.20
C PRO A 643 -18.34 -24.65 -10.90
N TYR A 644 -18.42 -23.76 -11.89
CA TYR A 644 -19.30 -22.59 -11.85
C TYR A 644 -20.72 -23.09 -12.15
N ALA A 645 -21.50 -23.24 -11.10
CA ALA A 645 -22.89 -23.66 -11.15
C ALA A 645 -23.84 -22.48 -11.05
#